data_59b513113da93f8bbe8c7f56f25c4a70
#
_entry.id   59b513113da93f8bbe8c7f56f25c4a70
#
_cell.length_a   1.000
_cell.length_b   1.000
_cell.length_c   1.000
_cell.angle_alpha   90.00
_cell.angle_beta   90.00
_cell.angle_gamma   90.00
#
_symmetry.space_group_name_H-M   'P 1'
#
loop_
_entity.id
_entity.type
_entity.pdbx_description
1 polymer ?
#
loop_
_entity_poly.entity_id
_entity_poly.type
_entity_poly.pdbx_seq_one_letter_code
_entity_poly.pdbx_strand_id
1 'polypeptide(L)'
;VAERLVVRGAREHNLKDVSLDLPRDAMIVFTGLSGSGKSSLAFDTIFAEGQRRYVESLSAYARQFLGQMDKPDVDFIDGLSPAVSIDQKAASRNPRSTVGTVTEVYDYLRLLFARIGKPHCPVCGRPIARQTPQQIVDRVLEFAEDARFQVLAPVIRGRKGEYTELLRELQTKGYSRARVDGMTIRLDDTTTGAGNLPALKKYEKHTIEVIVDRLSVKASARRRLTDSVETALGLSGGVVVLDFVDLPESDPNRERMYSEHLACLYDDLSFEELEPRSFSFNSPWGACPDCTGLGTRMEVDPELVVADEDLSLADGAIGVWSGGHVSDYFLRLMEALGASLGFSVNTPWVKLPAAAKTALLHGYGDQVHVRYKNRYGRERSYYTNFEGAIPYLSRRHSEAESDSSRERFAGYMRQVPCPSCHGTRLKPLTLAVTMDGRSIAEYCSLPIGELAKQLRTLELSERDQVIAGRVLKEINARLGFLLDVGLDYLTLDRASATLAGGEAQRIRLATQIGSGLVGVLYVLDEPSIGLHQRDNHRLLDTLLRLRDLGNTLIVVEHDEDTIRAADWVVDIGPRAGEHGGQIVVSGPLSELLASQESLTGAYLTGRESIPVPARRRKVSRGKEVVVKGAAEHNLQGVDVAFPLGSFIAVTGVSGSGKSTLVNDILYAALARELHGTRIVPGRHAKVTGMHQLDKVVHVDQGPIGRTPRSNPATYTGVFDHIRRLFAQTTEAKIRGYQPGRFSFNIKGGRCEACSGDGTIKIEMQFLPDVYVPCEICHGARYNTDTLQVHYKGKSIADVLNMPIEEAAEFFEPVPAIHRHLKTLVDVGLGYVRLGQPAPTLSGGEAQRVKLSSELQRRSTGRTIYVLDEPTTGLHFDDIRKLLGVLGRLVDGGNTVIVIEHNLDVIKTADWVIDLGPEGGSRGGRVIATGTPEQIAKVPDSYTGQFLARMV
;
A
#
# COMPACT_ATOMS: atom_id res chain seq x y z
N VAL A 1 -0.70 29.84 -31.70
CA VAL A 1 -0.90 28.56 -31.00
C VAL A 1 -1.61 27.66 -32.00
N ALA A 2 -1.06 26.46 -32.29
CA ALA A 2 -1.73 25.52 -33.19
C ALA A 2 -3.12 25.15 -32.58
N GLU A 3 -4.16 25.24 -33.39
CA GLU A 3 -5.53 24.92 -32.97
C GLU A 3 -5.78 23.39 -32.83
N ARG A 4 -4.85 22.59 -33.35
CA ARG A 4 -4.96 21.12 -33.39
C ARG A 4 -3.66 20.46 -32.99
N LEU A 5 -3.79 19.25 -32.42
CA LEU A 5 -2.72 18.29 -32.24
C LEU A 5 -2.69 17.38 -33.47
N VAL A 6 -1.63 17.45 -34.24
CA VAL A 6 -1.49 16.73 -35.50
C VAL A 6 -0.46 15.61 -35.36
N VAL A 7 -0.87 14.38 -35.60
CA VAL A 7 0.00 13.17 -35.58
C VAL A 7 0.10 12.67 -37.02
N ARG A 8 1.29 12.33 -37.48
CA ARG A 8 1.53 11.76 -38.85
C ARG A 8 2.48 10.58 -38.75
N GLY A 9 2.05 9.47 -39.34
CA GLY A 9 2.91 8.32 -39.54
C GLY A 9 3.29 7.58 -38.26
N ALA A 10 2.38 7.39 -37.32
CA ALA A 10 2.67 6.65 -36.10
C ALA A 10 2.67 5.14 -36.38
N ARG A 11 3.80 4.47 -36.04
CA ARG A 11 4.04 3.04 -36.33
C ARG A 11 4.52 2.28 -35.09
N GLU A 12 4.37 2.83 -33.90
CA GLU A 12 4.81 2.20 -32.67
C GLU A 12 4.01 0.88 -32.42
N HIS A 13 4.70 -0.18 -32.06
CA HIS A 13 4.14 -1.52 -31.81
C HIS A 13 3.30 -2.06 -33.02
N ASN A 14 1.96 -2.11 -32.86
CA ASN A 14 1.04 -2.62 -33.87
C ASN A 14 0.36 -1.54 -34.70
N LEU A 15 0.71 -0.26 -34.50
CA LEU A 15 0.14 0.85 -35.28
C LEU A 15 0.56 0.79 -36.74
N LYS A 16 -0.41 1.03 -37.64
CA LYS A 16 -0.23 0.94 -39.10
C LYS A 16 -0.25 2.32 -39.76
N ASP A 17 0.85 3.06 -39.62
CA ASP A 17 1.02 4.38 -40.22
C ASP A 17 -0.11 5.36 -39.90
N VAL A 18 -0.46 5.44 -38.61
CA VAL A 18 -1.61 6.19 -38.12
C VAL A 18 -1.35 7.70 -38.23
N SER A 19 -2.32 8.39 -38.83
CA SER A 19 -2.34 9.85 -38.95
C SER A 19 -3.64 10.42 -38.41
N LEU A 20 -3.56 11.46 -37.54
CA LEU A 20 -4.71 12.05 -36.84
C LEU A 20 -4.59 13.57 -36.75
N ASP A 21 -5.76 14.24 -36.77
CA ASP A 21 -5.92 15.65 -36.48
C ASP A 21 -6.90 15.83 -35.32
N LEU A 22 -6.38 16.02 -34.10
CA LEU A 22 -7.16 16.08 -32.88
C LEU A 22 -7.42 17.53 -32.43
N PRO A 23 -8.61 17.85 -31.90
CA PRO A 23 -8.87 19.16 -31.33
C PRO A 23 -8.06 19.37 -30.04
N ARG A 24 -7.66 20.62 -29.78
CA ARG A 24 -7.10 20.99 -28.48
C ARG A 24 -8.19 21.51 -27.53
N ASP A 25 -7.85 21.63 -26.26
CA ASP A 25 -8.75 22.11 -25.20
C ASP A 25 -10.09 21.32 -25.20
N ALA A 26 -9.96 20.01 -25.41
CA ALA A 26 -11.06 19.07 -25.57
C ALA A 26 -10.78 17.78 -24.82
N MET A 27 -11.83 17.05 -24.46
CA MET A 27 -11.72 15.68 -23.97
C MET A 27 -11.84 14.70 -25.14
N ILE A 28 -10.74 14.02 -25.44
CA ILE A 28 -10.60 13.07 -26.55
C ILE A 28 -10.55 11.67 -25.95
N VAL A 29 -11.47 10.81 -26.33
CA VAL A 29 -11.52 9.41 -25.86
C VAL A 29 -10.96 8.49 -26.92
N PHE A 30 -9.96 7.69 -26.57
CA PHE A 30 -9.43 6.60 -27.36
C PHE A 30 -10.09 5.30 -26.92
N THR A 31 -10.86 4.69 -27.83
CA THR A 31 -11.60 3.45 -27.59
C THR A 31 -11.26 2.37 -28.60
N GLY A 32 -11.80 1.16 -28.46
CA GLY A 32 -11.57 0.00 -29.29
C GLY A 32 -11.20 -1.26 -28.52
N LEU A 33 -11.04 -2.39 -29.17
CA LEU A 33 -10.73 -3.69 -28.56
C LEU A 33 -9.44 -3.66 -27.73
N SER A 34 -9.33 -4.53 -26.73
CA SER A 34 -8.08 -4.72 -25.98
C SER A 34 -6.98 -5.17 -26.95
N GLY A 35 -5.79 -4.53 -26.88
CA GLY A 35 -4.69 -4.80 -27.80
C GLY A 35 -4.85 -4.20 -29.21
N SER A 36 -5.81 -3.30 -29.45
CA SER A 36 -5.98 -2.61 -30.75
C SER A 36 -4.94 -1.53 -31.04
N GLY A 37 -4.13 -1.11 -30.05
CA GLY A 37 -3.10 -0.05 -30.22
C GLY A 37 -3.42 1.27 -29.52
N LYS A 38 -4.48 1.34 -28.73
CA LYS A 38 -4.86 2.57 -27.99
C LYS A 38 -3.73 3.14 -27.13
N SER A 39 -3.19 2.32 -26.27
CA SER A 39 -2.10 2.72 -25.35
C SER A 39 -0.82 3.01 -26.11
N SER A 40 -0.52 2.27 -27.21
CA SER A 40 0.62 2.54 -28.07
C SER A 40 0.53 3.94 -28.72
N LEU A 41 -0.66 4.37 -29.13
CA LEU A 41 -0.86 5.71 -29.69
C LEU A 41 -0.83 6.80 -28.60
N ALA A 42 -1.55 6.59 -27.49
CA ALA A 42 -1.71 7.59 -26.43
C ALA A 42 -0.42 7.78 -25.63
N PHE A 43 0.18 6.68 -25.14
CA PHE A 43 1.32 6.73 -24.24
C PHE A 43 2.65 6.57 -24.95
N ASP A 44 2.83 5.52 -25.76
CA ASP A 44 4.11 5.20 -26.34
C ASP A 44 4.44 6.12 -27.55
N THR A 45 3.46 6.81 -28.11
CA THR A 45 3.64 7.76 -29.21
C THR A 45 3.44 9.21 -28.76
N ILE A 46 2.21 9.62 -28.44
CA ILE A 46 1.87 11.05 -28.19
C ILE A 46 2.51 11.55 -26.89
N PHE A 47 2.31 10.84 -25.79
CA PHE A 47 2.87 11.22 -24.49
C PHE A 47 4.39 11.13 -24.51
N ALA A 48 4.97 10.04 -25.04
CA ALA A 48 6.41 9.83 -25.10
C ALA A 48 7.12 10.95 -25.90
N GLU A 49 6.58 11.35 -27.03
CA GLU A 49 7.13 12.46 -27.82
C GLU A 49 6.98 13.81 -27.09
N GLY A 50 5.84 14.05 -26.42
CA GLY A 50 5.62 15.25 -25.62
C GLY A 50 6.63 15.36 -24.47
N GLN A 51 6.86 14.26 -23.77
CA GLN A 51 7.83 14.20 -22.68
C GLN A 51 9.28 14.34 -23.19
N ARG A 52 9.61 13.67 -24.32
CA ARG A 52 10.93 13.78 -24.94
C ARG A 52 11.26 15.23 -25.30
N ARG A 53 10.35 15.95 -25.96
CA ARG A 53 10.55 17.38 -26.30
C ARG A 53 10.67 18.27 -25.07
N TYR A 54 9.90 18.00 -24.03
CA TYR A 54 10.01 18.72 -22.77
C TYR A 54 11.39 18.51 -22.13
N VAL A 55 11.88 17.27 -22.05
CA VAL A 55 13.21 16.95 -21.51
C VAL A 55 14.31 17.58 -22.36
N GLU A 56 14.18 17.57 -23.69
CA GLU A 56 15.15 18.23 -24.61
C GLU A 56 15.21 19.76 -24.43
N SER A 57 14.12 20.37 -23.99
CA SER A 57 14.08 21.80 -23.68
C SER A 57 14.81 22.19 -22.41
N LEU A 58 15.12 21.23 -21.55
CA LEU A 58 15.82 21.45 -20.27
C LEU A 58 17.33 21.69 -20.49
N SER A 59 18.00 22.21 -19.47
CA SER A 59 19.45 22.40 -19.49
C SER A 59 20.21 21.09 -19.70
N ALA A 60 21.41 21.16 -20.27
CA ALA A 60 22.29 20.02 -20.50
C ALA A 60 22.57 19.23 -19.18
N TYR A 61 22.65 19.91 -18.05
CA TYR A 61 22.80 19.32 -16.72
C TYR A 61 21.59 18.50 -16.32
N ALA A 62 20.38 19.03 -16.47
CA ALA A 62 19.14 18.31 -16.15
C ALA A 62 18.95 17.08 -17.05
N ARG A 63 19.34 17.16 -18.33
CA ARG A 63 19.28 16.03 -19.28
C ARG A 63 20.19 14.86 -18.89
N GLN A 64 21.35 15.12 -18.26
CA GLN A 64 22.24 14.06 -17.76
C GLN A 64 21.58 13.19 -16.68
N PHE A 65 20.68 13.76 -15.86
CA PHE A 65 19.97 13.04 -14.81
C PHE A 65 18.73 12.30 -15.31
N LEU A 66 18.07 12.80 -16.36
CA LEU A 66 16.83 12.25 -16.89
C LEU A 66 17.05 11.17 -17.96
N GLY A 67 18.28 11.01 -18.43
CA GLY A 67 18.62 10.07 -19.50
C GLY A 67 18.16 10.52 -20.88
N GLN A 68 18.62 9.82 -21.90
CA GLN A 68 18.18 10.02 -23.28
C GLN A 68 16.93 9.18 -23.52
N MET A 69 15.79 9.82 -23.83
CA MET A 69 14.56 9.12 -24.18
C MET A 69 14.59 8.72 -25.65
N ASP A 70 14.20 7.49 -25.96
CA ASP A 70 14.08 7.02 -27.33
C ASP A 70 12.99 7.80 -28.06
N LYS A 71 13.24 8.12 -29.31
CA LYS A 71 12.24 8.76 -30.16
C LYS A 71 11.22 7.69 -30.58
N PRO A 72 9.92 7.92 -30.35
CA PRO A 72 8.91 7.00 -30.83
C PRO A 72 8.90 6.92 -32.38
N ASP A 73 8.48 5.78 -32.92
CA ASP A 73 8.36 5.58 -34.37
C ASP A 73 7.14 6.35 -34.92
N VAL A 74 7.37 7.61 -35.18
CA VAL A 74 6.42 8.57 -35.72
C VAL A 74 7.14 9.58 -36.63
N ASP A 75 6.52 9.93 -37.74
CA ASP A 75 7.13 10.90 -38.68
C ASP A 75 7.23 12.26 -38.00
N PHE A 76 6.12 12.82 -37.54
CA PHE A 76 6.12 14.04 -36.72
C PHE A 76 4.82 14.18 -35.93
N ILE A 77 4.88 14.96 -34.86
CA ILE A 77 3.72 15.42 -34.10
C ILE A 77 3.83 16.93 -33.92
N ASP A 78 2.77 17.66 -34.28
CA ASP A 78 2.70 19.12 -34.10
C ASP A 78 1.59 19.47 -33.10
N GLY A 79 1.69 20.67 -32.50
CA GLY A 79 0.72 21.17 -31.53
C GLY A 79 0.81 20.52 -30.13
N LEU A 80 1.91 19.82 -29.82
CA LEU A 80 2.12 19.25 -28.49
C LEU A 80 2.28 20.33 -27.42
N SER A 81 1.55 20.16 -26.32
CA SER A 81 1.73 20.85 -25.04
C SER A 81 2.62 20.01 -24.11
N PRO A 82 3.13 20.60 -23.00
CA PRO A 82 3.72 19.79 -21.95
C PRO A 82 2.77 18.65 -21.55
N ALA A 83 3.27 17.42 -21.56
CA ALA A 83 2.43 16.24 -21.37
C ALA A 83 2.60 15.65 -19.97
N VAL A 84 1.48 15.26 -19.34
CA VAL A 84 1.41 14.58 -18.04
C VAL A 84 0.65 13.27 -18.22
N SER A 85 1.25 12.17 -17.78
CA SER A 85 0.63 10.85 -17.79
C SER A 85 0.06 10.49 -16.42
N ILE A 86 -1.14 9.93 -16.42
CA ILE A 86 -1.82 9.38 -15.25
C ILE A 86 -2.16 7.91 -15.54
N ASP A 87 -1.17 7.05 -15.34
CA ASP A 87 -1.26 5.62 -15.61
C ASP A 87 -1.72 4.81 -14.38
N GLN A 88 -2.08 3.55 -14.62
CA GLN A 88 -2.49 2.60 -13.61
C GLN A 88 -1.36 1.95 -12.82
N LYS A 89 -0.09 2.24 -13.14
CA LYS A 89 1.01 1.54 -12.48
C LYS A 89 0.90 1.62 -10.98
N ALA A 90 1.17 0.51 -10.33
CA ALA A 90 1.02 0.31 -8.88
C ALA A 90 1.55 1.50 -8.07
N ALA A 91 0.82 1.85 -7.02
CA ALA A 91 1.24 2.82 -6.03
C ALA A 91 2.66 2.52 -5.53
N SER A 92 3.37 3.56 -5.12
CA SER A 92 4.73 3.44 -4.57
C SER A 92 4.80 2.30 -3.53
N ARG A 93 5.72 1.38 -3.71
CA ARG A 93 6.00 0.31 -2.72
C ARG A 93 6.74 0.81 -1.49
N ASN A 94 7.00 2.11 -1.39
CA ASN A 94 7.66 2.68 -0.23
C ASN A 94 6.73 2.58 0.99
N PRO A 95 7.10 1.84 2.05
CA PRO A 95 6.25 1.65 3.23
C PRO A 95 6.03 2.93 4.03
N ARG A 96 6.82 3.97 3.77
CA ARG A 96 6.67 5.29 4.39
C ARG A 96 5.75 6.23 3.65
N SER A 97 5.32 5.86 2.44
CA SER A 97 4.40 6.68 1.66
C SER A 97 2.96 6.46 2.13
N THR A 98 2.24 7.55 2.38
CA THR A 98 0.82 7.56 2.78
C THR A 98 0.02 8.44 1.85
N VAL A 99 -1.31 8.32 1.88
CA VAL A 99 -2.21 9.22 1.15
C VAL A 99 -1.87 10.67 1.48
N GLY A 100 -1.69 11.02 2.77
CA GLY A 100 -1.36 12.38 3.20
C GLY A 100 -0.05 12.91 2.64
N THR A 101 0.98 12.06 2.48
CA THR A 101 2.29 12.49 1.93
C THR A 101 2.26 12.61 0.41
N VAL A 102 1.53 11.73 -0.29
CA VAL A 102 1.40 11.78 -1.75
C VAL A 102 0.58 12.99 -2.20
N THR A 103 -0.43 13.37 -1.41
CA THR A 103 -1.29 14.54 -1.69
C THR A 103 -0.74 15.85 -1.14
N GLU A 104 0.42 15.82 -0.47
CA GLU A 104 1.03 16.95 0.23
C GLU A 104 0.17 17.54 1.38
N VAL A 105 -1.02 17.02 1.63
CA VAL A 105 -1.89 17.50 2.72
C VAL A 105 -1.19 17.38 4.07
N TYR A 106 -0.44 16.29 4.27
CA TYR A 106 0.32 16.07 5.50
C TYR A 106 1.39 17.14 5.73
N ASP A 107 2.02 17.67 4.68
CA ASP A 107 3.04 18.70 4.78
C ASP A 107 2.45 20.03 5.28
N TYR A 108 1.26 20.36 4.81
CA TYR A 108 0.51 21.52 5.29
C TYR A 108 -0.01 21.31 6.73
N LEU A 109 -0.48 20.10 7.06
CA LEU A 109 -0.87 19.77 8.44
C LEU A 109 0.32 19.92 9.42
N ARG A 110 1.51 19.43 9.06
CA ARG A 110 2.72 19.62 9.88
C ARG A 110 3.03 21.10 10.10
N LEU A 111 2.90 21.92 9.07
CA LEU A 111 3.08 23.37 9.18
C LEU A 111 2.04 23.99 10.09
N LEU A 112 0.78 23.58 9.96
CA LEU A 112 -0.33 24.06 10.79
C LEU A 112 -0.09 23.74 12.28
N PHE A 113 0.23 22.47 12.60
CA PHE A 113 0.52 22.04 13.96
C PHE A 113 1.75 22.73 14.56
N ALA A 114 2.79 22.99 13.77
CA ALA A 114 3.98 23.72 14.23
C ALA A 114 3.68 25.19 14.56
N ARG A 115 2.64 25.79 13.96
CA ARG A 115 2.33 27.22 14.14
C ARG A 115 1.24 27.50 15.15
N ILE A 116 0.19 26.69 15.22
CA ILE A 116 -0.97 26.90 16.10
C ILE A 116 -1.24 25.72 17.05
N GLY A 117 -0.48 24.64 16.95
CA GLY A 117 -0.61 23.49 17.84
C GLY A 117 -0.27 23.86 19.30
N LYS A 118 -1.07 23.36 20.23
CA LYS A 118 -0.91 23.57 21.68
C LYS A 118 -0.26 22.34 22.30
N PRO A 119 0.98 22.42 22.77
CA PRO A 119 1.66 21.29 23.41
C PRO A 119 1.07 21.00 24.79
N HIS A 120 0.93 19.70 25.08
CA HIS A 120 0.51 19.17 26.37
C HIS A 120 1.55 18.18 26.87
N CYS A 121 1.64 17.99 28.17
CA CYS A 121 2.49 16.95 28.70
C CYS A 121 1.90 15.56 28.40
N PRO A 122 2.62 14.63 27.77
CA PRO A 122 2.10 13.29 27.48
C PRO A 122 1.87 12.43 28.73
N VAL A 123 2.43 12.82 29.89
CA VAL A 123 2.29 12.09 31.15
C VAL A 123 1.15 12.62 31.99
N CYS A 124 1.13 13.94 32.28
CA CYS A 124 0.12 14.55 33.16
C CYS A 124 -0.99 15.28 32.42
N GLY A 125 -0.94 15.39 31.08
CA GLY A 125 -1.98 16.04 30.25
C GLY A 125 -2.05 17.57 30.37
N ARG A 126 -1.22 18.21 31.18
CA ARG A 126 -1.28 19.66 31.37
C ARG A 126 -0.77 20.42 30.16
N PRO A 127 -1.39 21.57 29.81
CA PRO A 127 -0.91 22.43 28.75
C PRO A 127 0.47 23.02 29.09
N ILE A 128 1.32 23.07 28.09
CA ILE A 128 2.68 23.58 28.16
C ILE A 128 2.73 24.86 27.36
N ALA A 129 3.18 25.94 28.01
CA ALA A 129 3.33 27.25 27.39
C ALA A 129 4.68 27.88 27.80
N ARG A 130 5.27 28.61 26.87
CA ARG A 130 6.36 29.53 27.19
C ARG A 130 5.84 30.69 28.01
N GLN A 131 6.60 31.13 28.97
CA GLN A 131 6.28 32.31 29.76
C GLN A 131 7.42 33.31 29.63
N THR A 132 7.14 34.52 29.19
CA THR A 132 8.13 35.60 29.21
C THR A 132 8.38 36.05 30.65
N PRO A 133 9.55 36.60 30.97
CA PRO A 133 9.82 37.18 32.30
C PRO A 133 8.71 38.13 32.75
N GLN A 134 8.20 38.95 31.82
CA GLN A 134 7.10 39.89 32.11
C GLN A 134 5.81 39.19 32.52
N GLN A 135 5.44 38.11 31.78
CA GLN A 135 4.23 37.33 32.12
C GLN A 135 4.40 36.61 33.49
N ILE A 136 5.61 36.16 33.81
CA ILE A 136 5.90 35.53 35.09
C ILE A 136 5.67 36.57 36.19
N VAL A 137 6.25 37.77 36.04
CA VAL A 137 6.11 38.89 36.99
C VAL A 137 4.66 39.31 37.16
N ASP A 138 3.91 39.45 36.07
CA ASP A 138 2.49 39.81 36.11
C ASP A 138 1.68 38.79 36.92
N ARG A 139 1.91 37.49 36.69
CA ARG A 139 1.26 36.41 37.46
C ARG A 139 1.65 36.42 38.94
N VAL A 140 2.90 36.76 39.28
CA VAL A 140 3.34 36.84 40.68
C VAL A 140 2.65 37.97 41.41
N LEU A 141 2.41 39.09 40.72
CA LEU A 141 1.71 40.25 41.29
C LEU A 141 0.20 40.03 41.47
N GLU A 142 -0.38 38.97 40.91
CA GLU A 142 -1.78 38.56 41.13
C GLU A 142 -1.99 37.82 42.47
N PHE A 143 -0.92 37.38 43.14
CA PHE A 143 -1.02 36.72 44.44
C PHE A 143 -1.34 37.74 45.56
N ALA A 144 -1.65 37.19 46.77
CA ALA A 144 -2.02 37.99 47.90
C ALA A 144 -0.93 39.05 48.22
N GLU A 145 -1.35 40.29 48.43
CA GLU A 145 -0.47 41.40 48.78
C GLU A 145 0.31 41.06 50.05
N ASP A 146 1.57 41.41 50.08
CA ASP A 146 2.55 41.13 51.16
C ASP A 146 2.96 39.65 51.31
N ALA A 147 2.47 38.70 50.50
CA ALA A 147 2.97 37.32 50.54
C ALA A 147 4.48 37.26 50.26
N ARG A 148 5.22 36.59 51.15
CA ARG A 148 6.70 36.51 51.05
C ARG A 148 7.13 35.29 50.28
N PHE A 149 8.07 35.49 49.36
CA PHE A 149 8.61 34.43 48.56
C PHE A 149 10.10 34.59 48.25
N GLN A 150 10.74 33.49 47.88
CA GLN A 150 12.10 33.43 47.35
C GLN A 150 12.10 33.18 45.88
N VAL A 151 13.01 33.85 45.15
CA VAL A 151 13.26 33.59 43.72
C VAL A 151 14.44 32.64 43.65
N LEU A 152 14.24 31.44 43.13
CA LEU A 152 15.22 30.38 43.04
C LEU A 152 15.57 30.09 41.59
N ALA A 153 16.87 29.90 41.32
CA ALA A 153 17.38 29.44 40.03
C ALA A 153 17.85 27.97 40.13
N PRO A 154 17.15 27.00 39.63
CA PRO A 154 17.53 25.58 39.66
C PRO A 154 18.65 25.29 38.66
N VAL A 155 19.91 25.34 39.10
CA VAL A 155 21.11 25.12 38.27
C VAL A 155 21.41 23.63 38.07
N ILE A 156 21.04 22.77 39.03
CA ILE A 156 21.11 21.31 38.91
C ILE A 156 19.77 20.71 39.36
N ARG A 157 19.22 19.80 38.60
CA ARG A 157 17.95 19.13 38.90
C ARG A 157 18.11 17.62 38.77
N GLY A 158 18.08 16.91 39.87
CA GLY A 158 18.08 15.46 39.97
C GLY A 158 19.25 14.74 39.27
N ARG A 159 20.43 15.40 39.16
CA ARG A 159 21.61 14.82 38.48
C ARG A 159 22.66 14.36 39.49
N LYS A 160 23.36 13.27 39.15
CA LYS A 160 24.48 12.74 39.95
C LYS A 160 25.72 13.60 39.75
N GLY A 161 26.46 13.84 40.81
CA GLY A 161 27.72 14.61 40.76
C GLY A 161 28.10 15.23 42.12
N GLU A 162 29.36 15.62 42.29
CA GLU A 162 29.87 16.26 43.50
C GLU A 162 29.69 17.78 43.53
N TYR A 163 29.53 18.42 42.38
CA TYR A 163 29.23 19.85 42.13
C TYR A 163 30.03 20.88 42.93
N THR A 164 31.17 20.50 43.47
CA THR A 164 32.01 21.39 44.32
C THR A 164 32.51 22.60 43.53
N GLU A 165 32.90 22.43 42.27
CA GLU A 165 33.34 23.52 41.38
C GLU A 165 32.19 24.49 41.09
N LEU A 166 30.99 23.98 40.80
CA LEU A 166 29.80 24.78 40.55
C LEU A 166 29.47 25.66 41.78
N LEU A 167 29.48 25.08 42.96
CA LEU A 167 29.22 25.83 44.20
C LEU A 167 30.26 26.93 44.44
N ARG A 168 31.55 26.70 44.12
CA ARG A 168 32.61 27.72 44.14
C ARG A 168 32.39 28.83 43.11
N GLU A 169 31.98 28.45 41.91
CA GLU A 169 31.67 29.41 40.87
C GLU A 169 30.51 30.33 41.27
N LEU A 170 29.45 29.77 41.84
CA LEU A 170 28.31 30.54 42.36
C LEU A 170 28.74 31.50 43.49
N GLN A 171 29.61 31.07 44.41
CA GLN A 171 30.19 31.89 45.42
C GLN A 171 31.00 33.05 44.81
N THR A 172 31.82 32.77 43.81
CA THR A 172 32.64 33.78 43.12
C THR A 172 31.78 34.79 42.38
N LYS A 173 30.62 34.39 41.87
CA LYS A 173 29.64 35.27 41.24
C LYS A 173 28.84 36.12 42.23
N GLY A 174 29.09 35.96 43.53
CA GLY A 174 28.51 36.81 44.58
C GLY A 174 27.18 36.30 45.16
N TYR A 175 26.77 35.06 44.85
CA TYR A 175 25.58 34.48 45.47
C TYR A 175 25.88 34.03 46.90
N SER A 176 25.07 34.49 47.85
CA SER A 176 25.29 34.21 49.25
C SER A 176 24.64 32.95 49.78
N ARG A 177 23.64 32.42 49.06
CA ARG A 177 22.85 31.27 49.52
C ARG A 177 22.41 30.37 48.35
N ALA A 178 22.39 29.09 48.63
CA ALA A 178 21.79 28.06 47.72
C ALA A 178 20.93 27.10 48.55
N ARG A 179 19.94 26.48 47.89
CA ARG A 179 19.18 25.37 48.45
C ARG A 179 19.72 24.09 47.79
N VAL A 180 20.23 23.18 48.58
CA VAL A 180 20.78 21.88 48.12
C VAL A 180 19.95 20.79 48.74
N ASP A 181 19.32 19.97 47.91
CA ASP A 181 18.43 18.87 48.32
C ASP A 181 17.36 19.30 49.34
N GLY A 182 16.78 20.49 49.12
CA GLY A 182 15.76 21.10 49.98
C GLY A 182 16.32 21.89 51.17
N MET A 183 17.60 21.77 51.50
CA MET A 183 18.21 22.49 52.63
C MET A 183 18.94 23.76 52.19
N THR A 184 18.62 24.89 52.83
CA THR A 184 19.30 26.17 52.54
C THR A 184 20.69 26.21 53.20
N ILE A 185 21.71 26.39 52.39
CA ILE A 185 23.10 26.55 52.78
C ILE A 185 23.59 27.99 52.52
N ARG A 186 24.58 28.45 53.29
CA ARG A 186 25.26 29.70 53.02
C ARG A 186 26.52 29.44 52.20
N LEU A 187 26.69 30.19 51.13
CA LEU A 187 27.88 30.13 50.27
C LEU A 187 28.97 31.13 50.71
N ASP A 188 28.57 32.16 51.44
CA ASP A 188 29.43 33.29 51.92
C ASP A 188 30.05 33.12 53.33
N ASP A 189 29.91 31.97 53.99
CA ASP A 189 30.36 31.71 55.29
C ASP A 189 31.90 31.53 55.35
N THR A 190 32.62 32.65 55.59
CA THR A 190 34.09 32.72 55.76
C THR A 190 34.56 32.49 57.19
N THR A 191 33.67 32.29 58.16
CA THR A 191 33.99 32.23 59.56
C THR A 191 34.56 30.89 60.07
N THR A 192 34.42 29.83 59.32
CA THR A 192 35.00 28.50 59.56
C THR A 192 36.04 28.16 58.49
N GLY A 193 37.33 28.59 58.74
CA GLY A 193 38.48 28.47 57.88
C GLY A 193 38.42 27.36 56.77
N ALA A 194 38.73 27.78 55.54
CA ALA A 194 38.73 26.95 54.28
C ALA A 194 37.44 26.31 54.01
N GLY A 195 36.46 27.06 53.39
CA GLY A 195 35.40 26.64 52.50
C GLY A 195 34.72 25.28 52.77
N ASN A 196 33.95 25.19 53.86
CA ASN A 196 33.16 24.01 54.12
C ASN A 196 31.84 24.03 53.22
N LEU A 197 32.02 23.96 51.90
CA LEU A 197 30.92 23.65 51.03
C LEU A 197 30.49 22.18 51.29
N PRO A 198 29.22 21.84 51.30
CA PRO A 198 28.79 20.49 51.55
C PRO A 198 29.41 19.52 50.53
N ALA A 199 30.05 18.46 51.05
CA ALA A 199 30.56 17.39 50.21
C ALA A 199 29.40 16.54 49.73
N LEU A 200 28.98 16.74 48.45
CA LEU A 200 27.91 16.00 47.84
C LEU A 200 28.42 14.64 47.34
N LYS A 201 27.61 13.59 47.45
CA LYS A 201 28.00 12.24 47.06
C LYS A 201 27.91 12.06 45.55
N LYS A 202 28.99 11.64 44.89
CA LYS A 202 29.13 11.49 43.43
C LYS A 202 28.03 10.64 42.75
N TYR A 203 27.51 9.65 43.43
CA TYR A 203 26.57 8.68 42.87
C TYR A 203 25.10 8.91 43.29
N GLU A 204 24.83 9.89 44.15
CA GLU A 204 23.48 10.33 44.52
C GLU A 204 22.98 11.44 43.59
N LYS A 205 21.67 11.53 43.42
CA LYS A 205 21.05 12.61 42.62
C LYS A 205 20.91 13.84 43.53
N HIS A 206 21.35 14.98 43.07
CA HIS A 206 21.27 16.26 43.79
C HIS A 206 20.46 17.27 43.02
N THR A 207 19.76 18.14 43.74
CA THR A 207 19.08 19.33 43.22
C THR A 207 19.70 20.56 43.88
N ILE A 208 20.23 21.46 43.06
CA ILE A 208 20.90 22.70 43.56
C ILE A 208 20.17 23.89 42.94
N GLU A 209 19.68 24.78 43.83
CA GLU A 209 18.93 25.96 43.44
C GLU A 209 19.58 27.19 44.10
N VAL A 210 19.91 28.18 43.30
CA VAL A 210 20.49 29.45 43.80
C VAL A 210 19.37 30.35 44.28
N ILE A 211 19.45 30.87 45.51
CA ILE A 211 18.52 31.88 45.99
C ILE A 211 18.96 33.23 45.44
N VAL A 212 18.25 33.69 44.38
CA VAL A 212 18.58 34.94 43.70
C VAL A 212 18.09 36.13 44.52
N ASP A 213 16.87 36.09 45.05
CA ASP A 213 16.30 37.18 45.83
C ASP A 213 15.20 36.69 46.79
N ARG A 214 14.86 37.54 47.78
CA ARG A 214 13.75 37.37 48.72
C ARG A 214 12.87 38.60 48.67
N LEU A 215 11.63 38.41 48.29
CA LEU A 215 10.71 39.50 47.98
C LEU A 215 9.36 39.28 48.68
N SER A 216 8.54 40.31 48.69
CA SER A 216 7.12 40.20 48.95
C SER A 216 6.32 40.76 47.78
N VAL A 217 5.10 40.23 47.60
CA VAL A 217 4.19 40.66 46.55
C VAL A 217 3.74 42.09 46.80
N LYS A 218 4.35 43.03 46.07
CA LYS A 218 4.02 44.47 46.12
C LYS A 218 4.17 45.08 44.74
N ALA A 219 3.23 45.92 44.34
CA ALA A 219 3.32 46.64 43.08
C ALA A 219 4.62 47.46 42.95
N SER A 220 5.09 48.03 44.05
CA SER A 220 6.37 48.75 44.10
C SER A 220 7.61 47.90 43.90
N ALA A 221 7.54 46.59 44.09
CA ALA A 221 8.65 45.65 43.88
C ALA A 221 8.78 45.16 42.44
N ARG A 222 7.88 45.56 41.53
CA ARG A 222 7.81 45.06 40.16
C ARG A 222 9.17 45.07 39.42
N ARG A 223 9.89 46.19 39.46
CA ARG A 223 11.20 46.32 38.79
C ARG A 223 12.23 45.32 39.36
N ARG A 224 12.33 45.27 40.69
CA ARG A 224 13.27 44.35 41.36
C ARG A 224 12.90 42.89 41.12
N LEU A 225 11.60 42.58 41.08
CA LEU A 225 11.11 41.24 40.76
C LEU A 225 11.48 40.86 39.32
N THR A 226 11.33 41.78 38.35
CA THR A 226 11.72 41.54 36.96
C THR A 226 13.20 41.22 36.85
N ASP A 227 14.06 42.05 37.47
CA ASP A 227 15.52 41.85 37.46
C ASP A 227 15.91 40.51 38.12
N SER A 228 15.24 40.10 39.20
CA SER A 228 15.50 38.85 39.90
C SER A 228 15.01 37.63 39.08
N VAL A 229 13.87 37.71 38.41
CA VAL A 229 13.34 36.64 37.52
C VAL A 229 14.25 36.48 36.31
N GLU A 230 14.67 37.57 35.66
CA GLU A 230 15.59 37.51 34.52
C GLU A 230 16.94 36.91 34.91
N THR A 231 17.47 37.29 36.08
CA THR A 231 18.70 36.70 36.61
C THR A 231 18.56 35.22 36.90
N ALA A 232 17.44 34.79 37.48
CA ALA A 232 17.17 33.39 37.77
C ALA A 232 17.04 32.56 36.50
N LEU A 233 16.30 33.05 35.48
CA LEU A 233 16.16 32.42 34.17
C LEU A 233 17.52 32.30 33.47
N GLY A 234 18.34 33.34 33.48
CA GLY A 234 19.68 33.33 32.90
C GLY A 234 20.64 32.31 33.56
N LEU A 235 20.56 32.14 34.86
CA LEU A 235 21.39 31.19 35.63
C LEU A 235 20.99 29.72 35.40
N SER A 236 19.70 29.48 35.36
CA SER A 236 19.13 28.12 35.31
C SER A 236 18.95 27.57 33.90
N GLY A 237 19.24 28.39 32.88
CA GLY A 237 18.94 28.04 31.49
C GLY A 237 17.43 28.06 31.18
N GLY A 238 16.70 29.05 31.73
CA GLY A 238 15.31 29.36 31.37
C GLY A 238 14.24 28.84 32.33
N VAL A 239 14.59 28.46 33.57
CA VAL A 239 13.63 28.01 34.59
C VAL A 239 13.77 28.84 35.86
N VAL A 240 12.66 29.25 36.45
CA VAL A 240 12.64 29.94 37.77
C VAL A 240 11.64 29.28 38.71
N VAL A 241 12.00 29.12 39.95
CA VAL A 241 11.14 28.61 41.02
C VAL A 241 10.84 29.72 42.01
N LEU A 242 9.58 29.87 42.37
CA LEU A 242 9.13 30.79 43.41
C LEU A 242 8.66 29.96 44.61
N ASP A 243 9.35 30.08 45.73
CA ASP A 243 9.01 29.41 47.00
C ASP A 243 8.32 30.40 47.94
N PHE A 244 7.02 30.25 48.13
CA PHE A 244 6.20 31.08 49.02
C PHE A 244 6.37 30.61 50.46
N VAL A 245 7.27 31.27 51.17
CA VAL A 245 7.69 30.86 52.53
C VAL A 245 6.61 30.99 53.62
N ASP A 246 5.51 31.65 53.29
CA ASP A 246 4.37 31.80 54.23
C ASP A 246 3.40 30.59 54.15
N LEU A 247 3.58 29.73 53.18
CA LEU A 247 2.79 28.50 53.02
C LEU A 247 3.49 27.31 53.70
N PRO A 248 2.72 26.35 54.26
CA PRO A 248 3.31 25.14 54.84
C PRO A 248 4.11 24.32 53.83
N GLU A 249 5.11 23.55 54.27
CA GLU A 249 5.93 22.69 53.37
C GLU A 249 5.14 21.64 52.62
N SER A 250 4.00 21.23 53.16
CA SER A 250 3.10 20.26 52.55
C SER A 250 2.10 20.88 51.56
N ASP A 251 2.06 22.21 51.41
CA ASP A 251 1.12 22.85 50.48
C ASP A 251 1.65 22.74 49.04
N PRO A 252 0.89 22.12 48.13
CA PRO A 252 1.29 21.98 46.74
C PRO A 252 1.45 23.31 45.98
N ASN A 253 0.94 24.42 46.54
CA ASN A 253 1.06 25.75 45.95
C ASN A 253 2.26 26.54 46.50
N ARG A 254 3.02 25.98 47.43
CA ARG A 254 4.17 26.66 48.04
C ARG A 254 5.26 26.92 47.00
N GLU A 255 5.61 25.93 46.19
CA GLU A 255 6.60 26.09 45.12
C GLU A 255 5.89 26.21 43.76
N ARG A 256 6.19 27.28 43.06
CA ARG A 256 5.66 27.51 41.70
C ARG A 256 6.81 27.68 40.74
N MET A 257 6.81 26.84 39.74
CA MET A 257 7.86 26.80 38.74
C MET A 257 7.37 27.40 37.41
N TYR A 258 8.22 28.20 36.79
CA TYR A 258 7.95 28.89 35.54
C TYR A 258 9.14 28.67 34.60
N SER A 259 8.88 28.61 33.29
CA SER A 259 9.90 28.37 32.27
C SER A 259 9.72 29.25 31.04
N GLU A 260 10.85 29.74 30.51
CA GLU A 260 10.92 30.34 29.17
C GLU A 260 10.86 29.33 28.05
N HIS A 261 11.07 28.03 28.34
CA HIS A 261 11.03 26.95 27.38
C HIS A 261 9.69 26.21 27.42
N LEU A 262 9.38 25.53 26.36
CA LEU A 262 8.26 24.58 26.31
C LEU A 262 8.60 23.33 27.13
N ALA A 263 8.32 23.36 28.45
CA ALA A 263 8.65 22.26 29.33
C ALA A 263 7.49 21.93 30.29
N CYS A 264 7.32 20.65 30.60
CA CYS A 264 6.53 20.22 31.74
C CYS A 264 7.40 20.26 32.98
N LEU A 265 7.03 21.09 33.92
CA LEU A 265 7.79 21.31 35.12
C LEU A 265 7.59 20.20 36.17
N TYR A 266 6.56 19.37 36.02
CA TYR A 266 6.19 18.28 36.91
C TYR A 266 6.81 16.93 36.51
N ASP A 267 6.97 16.70 35.20
CA ASP A 267 7.44 15.42 34.66
C ASP A 267 8.85 15.51 34.04
N ASP A 268 9.54 16.66 34.25
CA ASP A 268 10.88 16.95 33.70
C ASP A 268 11.03 16.70 32.18
N LEU A 269 9.95 16.97 31.43
CA LEU A 269 9.89 16.83 29.99
C LEU A 269 9.99 18.20 29.32
N SER A 270 10.94 18.37 28.42
CA SER A 270 11.09 19.58 27.62
C SER A 270 10.76 19.28 26.16
N PHE A 271 10.01 20.20 25.55
CA PHE A 271 9.81 20.21 24.11
C PHE A 271 10.87 21.08 23.45
N GLU A 272 11.45 20.60 22.40
CA GLU A 272 12.17 21.45 21.46
C GLU A 272 11.19 22.41 20.79
N GLU A 273 11.72 23.44 20.11
CA GLU A 273 10.88 24.33 19.33
C GLU A 273 10.03 23.54 18.33
N LEU A 274 8.70 23.83 18.31
CA LEU A 274 7.79 23.13 17.42
C LEU A 274 8.03 23.55 15.97
N GLU A 275 8.71 22.69 15.23
CA GLU A 275 8.99 22.86 13.81
C GLU A 275 8.22 21.82 12.98
N PRO A 276 7.95 22.06 11.70
CA PRO A 276 7.30 21.06 10.85
C PRO A 276 8.02 19.71 10.82
N ARG A 277 9.35 19.67 10.97
CA ARG A 277 10.12 18.41 11.06
C ARG A 277 9.81 17.60 12.32
N SER A 278 9.37 18.23 13.42
CA SER A 278 8.96 17.56 14.66
C SER A 278 7.68 16.73 14.49
N PHE A 279 6.89 17.02 13.46
CA PHE A 279 5.68 16.28 13.09
C PHE A 279 5.88 15.31 11.92
N SER A 280 7.12 15.10 11.47
CA SER A 280 7.42 14.21 10.36
C SER A 280 7.81 12.82 10.84
N PHE A 281 7.08 11.79 10.44
CA PHE A 281 7.46 10.40 10.69
C PHE A 281 8.62 9.92 9.80
N ASN A 282 9.04 10.71 8.80
CA ASN A 282 10.22 10.48 7.97
C ASN A 282 11.48 11.17 8.52
N SER A 283 11.35 11.91 9.62
CA SER A 283 12.44 12.62 10.27
C SER A 283 12.71 12.01 11.65
N PRO A 284 13.98 11.85 12.08
CA PRO A 284 14.33 11.37 13.41
C PRO A 284 13.76 12.24 14.56
N TRP A 285 13.41 13.49 14.24
CA TRP A 285 12.84 14.44 15.21
C TRP A 285 11.41 14.08 15.61
N GLY A 286 10.59 13.59 14.66
CA GLY A 286 9.19 13.26 14.92
C GLY A 286 8.89 11.75 14.91
N ALA A 287 9.72 10.94 14.24
CA ALA A 287 9.49 9.51 14.07
C ALA A 287 9.55 8.75 15.41
N CYS A 288 8.65 7.79 15.59
CA CYS A 288 8.75 6.81 16.67
C CYS A 288 10.09 6.07 16.58
N PRO A 289 10.90 6.02 17.65
CA PRO A 289 12.22 5.40 17.62
C PRO A 289 12.17 3.90 17.38
N ASP A 290 11.15 3.20 17.89
CA ASP A 290 11.05 1.73 17.81
C ASP A 290 10.72 1.22 16.42
N CYS A 291 9.81 1.88 15.71
CA CYS A 291 9.46 1.50 14.32
C CYS A 291 10.10 2.42 13.27
N THR A 292 10.93 3.37 13.68
CA THR A 292 11.58 4.35 12.79
C THR A 292 10.60 5.06 11.83
N GLY A 293 9.37 5.32 12.32
CA GLY A 293 8.32 5.99 11.54
C GLY A 293 7.51 5.09 10.61
N LEU A 294 7.68 3.77 10.68
CA LEU A 294 6.88 2.82 9.87
C LEU A 294 5.46 2.62 10.43
N GLY A 295 5.27 2.78 11.74
CA GLY A 295 3.99 2.54 12.42
C GLY A 295 3.71 1.06 12.69
N THR A 296 4.44 0.17 12.05
CA THR A 296 4.27 -1.27 12.15
C THR A 296 5.62 -1.95 12.29
N ARG A 297 5.61 -3.18 12.78
CA ARG A 297 6.79 -4.04 12.78
C ARG A 297 6.40 -5.47 12.39
N MET A 298 7.37 -6.22 11.92
CA MET A 298 7.21 -7.66 11.64
C MET A 298 7.41 -8.42 12.94
N GLU A 299 6.40 -9.15 13.36
CA GLU A 299 6.47 -10.06 14.49
C GLU A 299 6.15 -11.48 14.08
N VAL A 300 6.83 -12.45 14.71
CA VAL A 300 6.53 -13.87 14.48
C VAL A 300 5.15 -14.18 15.05
N ASP A 301 4.30 -14.73 14.21
CA ASP A 301 2.94 -15.12 14.60
C ASP A 301 2.90 -16.58 15.04
N PRO A 302 2.54 -16.88 16.29
CA PRO A 302 2.40 -18.25 16.78
C PRO A 302 1.47 -19.13 15.92
N GLU A 303 0.39 -18.55 15.35
CA GLU A 303 -0.53 -19.30 14.48
C GLU A 303 0.09 -19.68 13.13
N LEU A 304 1.08 -18.92 12.66
CA LEU A 304 1.84 -19.24 11.45
C LEU A 304 2.97 -20.22 11.73
N VAL A 305 3.50 -20.25 12.96
CA VAL A 305 4.52 -21.21 13.41
C VAL A 305 3.92 -22.59 13.56
N VAL A 306 2.71 -22.68 14.13
CA VAL A 306 1.94 -23.91 14.33
C VAL A 306 0.66 -23.79 13.52
N ALA A 307 0.74 -24.14 12.25
CA ALA A 307 -0.40 -23.99 11.33
C ALA A 307 -1.47 -25.09 11.52
N ASP A 308 -1.08 -26.25 12.02
CA ASP A 308 -1.95 -27.39 12.27
C ASP A 308 -1.69 -27.93 13.69
N GLU A 309 -2.65 -27.70 14.58
CA GLU A 309 -2.58 -28.11 15.98
C GLU A 309 -2.83 -29.60 16.21
N ASP A 310 -3.37 -30.32 15.23
CA ASP A 310 -3.61 -31.77 15.31
C ASP A 310 -2.33 -32.57 15.04
N LEU A 311 -1.31 -31.96 14.45
CA LEU A 311 -0.01 -32.57 14.23
C LEU A 311 0.79 -32.67 15.55
N SER A 312 1.60 -33.73 15.66
CA SER A 312 2.63 -33.83 16.70
C SER A 312 3.91 -33.08 16.30
N LEU A 313 4.81 -32.82 17.27
CA LEU A 313 6.11 -32.21 16.98
C LEU A 313 6.94 -33.08 16.03
N ALA A 314 6.85 -34.40 16.16
CA ALA A 314 7.51 -35.37 15.28
C ALA A 314 6.94 -35.33 13.85
N ASP A 315 5.63 -35.06 13.69
CA ASP A 315 4.96 -34.91 12.40
C ASP A 315 5.12 -33.51 11.81
N GLY A 316 5.77 -32.58 12.52
CA GLY A 316 6.10 -31.26 12.02
C GLY A 316 5.13 -30.14 12.43
N ALA A 317 4.48 -30.23 13.59
CA ALA A 317 3.61 -29.18 14.12
C ALA A 317 4.28 -27.79 14.10
N ILE A 318 5.59 -27.70 14.40
CA ILE A 318 6.38 -26.47 14.25
C ILE A 318 6.99 -26.44 12.84
N GLY A 319 6.31 -25.76 11.93
CA GLY A 319 6.59 -25.79 10.50
C GLY A 319 8.00 -25.31 10.10
N VAL A 320 8.64 -24.41 10.86
CA VAL A 320 9.99 -23.93 10.56
C VAL A 320 11.06 -25.01 10.74
N TRP A 321 10.82 -26.00 11.58
CA TRP A 321 11.75 -27.09 11.90
C TRP A 321 11.41 -28.42 11.20
N SER A 322 10.35 -28.46 10.39
CA SER A 322 9.83 -29.70 9.76
C SER A 322 10.52 -30.13 8.46
N GLY A 323 11.55 -29.42 7.95
CA GLY A 323 12.14 -29.73 6.65
C GLY A 323 13.65 -29.96 6.63
N GLY A 324 14.11 -30.97 5.86
CA GLY A 324 15.52 -31.23 5.53
C GLY A 324 16.40 -31.69 6.70
N HIS A 325 17.73 -31.53 6.54
CA HIS A 325 18.75 -31.91 7.53
C HIS A 325 18.61 -31.18 8.90
N VAL A 326 17.78 -30.16 8.97
CA VAL A 326 17.57 -29.37 10.18
C VAL A 326 16.55 -30.03 11.11
N SER A 327 15.65 -30.84 10.56
CA SER A 327 14.56 -31.49 11.33
C SER A 327 15.09 -32.42 12.43
N ASP A 328 16.07 -33.27 12.15
CA ASP A 328 16.65 -34.21 13.12
C ASP A 328 17.31 -33.50 14.31
N TYR A 329 17.95 -32.36 14.06
CA TYR A 329 18.56 -31.56 15.11
C TYR A 329 17.54 -30.99 16.08
N PHE A 330 16.49 -30.32 15.52
CA PHE A 330 15.46 -29.73 16.36
C PHE A 330 14.58 -30.79 17.04
N LEU A 331 14.32 -31.92 16.39
CA LEU A 331 13.56 -33.00 16.99
C LEU A 331 14.25 -33.50 18.29
N ARG A 332 15.58 -33.70 18.26
CA ARG A 332 16.35 -34.08 19.46
C ARG A 332 16.31 -33.00 20.54
N LEU A 333 16.32 -31.73 20.17
CA LEU A 333 16.17 -30.64 21.14
C LEU A 333 14.78 -30.66 21.78
N MET A 334 13.73 -30.90 21.00
CA MET A 334 12.35 -31.00 21.48
C MET A 334 12.14 -32.26 22.34
N GLU A 335 12.80 -33.38 21.98
CA GLU A 335 12.80 -34.60 22.83
C GLU A 335 13.46 -34.32 24.20
N ALA A 336 14.61 -33.61 24.19
CA ALA A 336 15.32 -33.25 25.42
C ALA A 336 14.47 -32.31 26.30
N LEU A 337 13.78 -31.34 25.67
CA LEU A 337 12.83 -30.46 26.36
C LEU A 337 11.64 -31.26 26.91
N GLY A 338 11.11 -32.20 26.12
CA GLY A 338 10.03 -33.08 26.51
C GLY A 338 10.39 -33.93 27.74
N ALA A 339 11.63 -34.42 27.82
CA ALA A 339 12.12 -35.14 29.01
C ALA A 339 12.20 -34.22 30.24
N SER A 340 12.48 -32.93 30.07
CA SER A 340 12.54 -31.98 31.19
C SER A 340 11.14 -31.53 31.66
N LEU A 341 10.17 -31.37 30.73
CA LEU A 341 8.83 -30.84 31.00
C LEU A 341 7.74 -31.94 31.06
N GLY A 342 8.09 -33.21 30.86
CA GLY A 342 7.16 -34.36 31.00
C GLY A 342 6.18 -34.50 29.83
N PHE A 343 6.57 -34.19 28.58
CA PHE A 343 5.76 -34.42 27.39
C PHE A 343 6.49 -35.27 26.33
N SER A 344 5.73 -35.90 25.44
CA SER A 344 6.27 -36.64 24.28
C SER A 344 6.14 -35.82 23.01
N VAL A 345 7.17 -35.88 22.14
CA VAL A 345 7.16 -35.26 20.81
C VAL A 345 6.10 -35.84 19.86
N ASN A 346 5.58 -37.04 20.17
CA ASN A 346 4.49 -37.69 19.42
C ASN A 346 3.09 -37.24 19.88
N THR A 347 3.00 -36.39 20.90
CA THR A 347 1.72 -35.85 21.36
C THR A 347 1.27 -34.73 20.42
N PRO A 348 0.02 -34.74 19.90
CA PRO A 348 -0.52 -33.62 19.11
C PRO A 348 -0.41 -32.31 19.87
N TRP A 349 -0.09 -31.23 19.11
CA TRP A 349 0.12 -29.88 19.67
C TRP A 349 -1.04 -29.44 20.57
N VAL A 350 -2.28 -29.67 20.13
CA VAL A 350 -3.49 -29.30 20.89
C VAL A 350 -3.50 -29.90 22.32
N LYS A 351 -2.94 -31.11 22.51
CA LYS A 351 -2.89 -31.84 23.78
C LYS A 351 -1.66 -31.55 24.64
N LEU A 352 -0.70 -30.78 24.14
CA LEU A 352 0.50 -30.42 24.91
C LEU A 352 0.13 -29.51 26.10
N PRO A 353 0.83 -29.65 27.24
CA PRO A 353 0.69 -28.73 28.37
C PRO A 353 1.01 -27.30 28.00
N ALA A 354 0.34 -26.32 28.61
CA ALA A 354 0.56 -24.89 28.33
C ALA A 354 2.03 -24.48 28.56
N ALA A 355 2.69 -24.99 29.61
CA ALA A 355 4.10 -24.74 29.89
C ALA A 355 5.02 -25.26 28.77
N ALA A 356 4.70 -26.41 28.18
CA ALA A 356 5.45 -26.97 27.05
C ALA A 356 5.27 -26.12 25.79
N LYS A 357 4.03 -25.70 25.50
CA LYS A 357 3.73 -24.78 24.37
C LYS A 357 4.49 -23.45 24.51
N THR A 358 4.50 -22.87 25.71
CA THR A 358 5.25 -21.63 25.99
C THR A 358 6.74 -21.81 25.80
N ALA A 359 7.32 -22.90 26.33
CA ALA A 359 8.74 -23.19 26.18
C ALA A 359 9.13 -23.44 24.70
N LEU A 360 8.31 -24.18 23.95
CA LEU A 360 8.52 -24.44 22.52
C LEU A 360 8.47 -23.19 21.67
N LEU A 361 7.59 -22.24 21.99
CA LEU A 361 7.45 -20.99 21.25
C LEU A 361 8.44 -19.92 21.70
N HIS A 362 8.59 -19.69 22.99
CA HIS A 362 9.33 -18.54 23.54
C HIS A 362 10.71 -18.88 24.11
N GLY A 363 11.03 -20.16 24.24
CA GLY A 363 12.28 -20.64 24.82
C GLY A 363 12.12 -21.17 26.25
N TYR A 364 13.13 -21.87 26.70
CA TYR A 364 13.22 -22.46 28.03
C TYR A 364 14.37 -21.85 28.82
N GLY A 365 14.12 -21.39 30.04
CA GLY A 365 15.08 -20.66 30.86
C GLY A 365 16.30 -21.49 31.33
N ASP A 366 16.11 -22.82 31.44
CA ASP A 366 17.16 -23.72 31.88
C ASP A 366 17.77 -24.47 30.68
N GLN A 367 18.92 -25.09 30.92
CA GLN A 367 19.60 -25.92 29.91
C GLN A 367 18.91 -27.29 29.78
N VAL A 368 18.72 -27.73 28.53
CA VAL A 368 18.21 -29.08 28.22
C VAL A 368 19.37 -30.04 27.98
N HIS A 369 19.23 -31.28 28.45
CA HIS A 369 20.24 -32.32 28.28
C HIS A 369 19.93 -33.15 27.03
N VAL A 370 20.62 -32.89 25.95
CA VAL A 370 20.45 -33.62 24.69
C VAL A 370 21.32 -34.89 24.70
N ARG A 371 20.69 -36.04 24.50
CA ARG A 371 21.37 -37.33 24.31
C ARG A 371 21.06 -37.89 22.95
N TYR A 372 22.07 -38.34 22.22
CA TYR A 372 21.88 -38.91 20.88
C TYR A 372 22.99 -39.97 20.55
N LYS A 373 22.65 -40.87 19.64
CA LYS A 373 23.61 -41.79 19.07
C LYS A 373 24.15 -41.22 17.77
N ASN A 374 25.48 -41.10 17.65
CA ASN A 374 26.08 -40.62 16.40
C ASN A 374 26.00 -41.73 15.31
N ARG A 375 26.38 -41.37 14.07
CA ARG A 375 26.38 -42.32 12.93
C ARG A 375 27.23 -43.59 13.14
N TYR A 376 28.07 -43.64 14.15
CA TYR A 376 28.90 -44.80 14.53
C TYR A 376 28.31 -45.57 15.74
N GLY A 377 27.06 -45.29 16.15
CA GLY A 377 26.38 -45.95 17.24
C GLY A 377 26.87 -45.56 18.66
N ARG A 378 27.80 -44.58 18.79
CA ARG A 378 28.31 -44.12 20.10
C ARG A 378 27.38 -43.07 20.68
N GLU A 379 27.05 -43.24 21.96
CA GLU A 379 26.26 -42.24 22.70
C GLU A 379 27.08 -40.99 22.94
N ARG A 380 26.40 -39.86 22.73
CA ARG A 380 26.91 -38.49 22.96
C ARG A 380 25.86 -37.72 23.72
N SER A 381 26.29 -36.82 24.60
CA SER A 381 25.38 -35.91 25.29
C SER A 381 26.03 -34.55 25.49
N TYR A 382 25.19 -33.51 25.52
CA TYR A 382 25.61 -32.15 25.81
C TYR A 382 24.44 -31.36 26.40
N TYR A 383 24.76 -30.28 27.09
CA TYR A 383 23.79 -29.32 27.61
C TYR A 383 23.70 -28.10 26.69
N THR A 384 22.51 -27.63 26.41
CA THR A 384 22.31 -26.46 25.57
C THR A 384 21.05 -25.73 25.99
N ASN A 385 20.96 -24.44 25.65
CA ASN A 385 19.76 -23.66 25.85
C ASN A 385 18.75 -23.93 24.72
N PHE A 386 17.46 -23.93 25.03
CA PHE A 386 16.40 -24.05 24.07
C PHE A 386 15.84 -22.66 23.75
N GLU A 387 16.18 -22.13 22.56
CA GLU A 387 15.88 -20.76 22.16
C GLU A 387 14.38 -20.51 21.96
N GLY A 388 13.61 -21.52 21.54
CA GLY A 388 12.21 -21.34 21.13
C GLY A 388 12.06 -20.92 19.67
N ALA A 389 10.88 -21.21 19.09
CA ALA A 389 10.63 -20.98 17.66
C ALA A 389 10.54 -19.49 17.31
N ILE A 390 9.94 -18.65 18.17
CA ILE A 390 9.76 -17.21 17.94
C ILE A 390 11.08 -16.46 17.96
N PRO A 391 11.93 -16.57 18.99
CA PRO A 391 13.26 -15.96 18.98
C PRO A 391 14.14 -16.48 17.85
N TYR A 392 14.11 -17.80 17.58
CA TYR A 392 14.82 -18.39 16.45
C TYR A 392 14.45 -17.73 15.10
N LEU A 393 13.16 -17.62 14.80
CA LEU A 393 12.68 -17.03 13.56
C LEU A 393 13.04 -15.55 13.47
N SER A 394 12.87 -14.79 14.56
CA SER A 394 13.19 -13.35 14.61
C SER A 394 14.68 -13.12 14.32
N ARG A 395 15.55 -13.91 14.95
CA ARG A 395 17.00 -13.84 14.73
C ARG A 395 17.36 -14.23 13.30
N ARG A 396 16.84 -15.37 12.79
CA ARG A 396 17.16 -15.84 11.43
C ARG A 396 16.63 -14.91 10.34
N HIS A 397 15.52 -14.21 10.57
CA HIS A 397 15.02 -13.19 9.66
C HIS A 397 15.95 -11.97 9.63
N SER A 398 16.42 -11.50 10.80
CA SER A 398 17.33 -10.35 10.89
C SER A 398 18.74 -10.63 10.32
N GLU A 399 19.25 -11.87 10.48
CA GLU A 399 20.55 -12.31 10.01
C GLU A 399 20.54 -12.83 8.55
N ALA A 400 19.39 -12.85 7.87
CA ALA A 400 19.28 -13.43 6.53
C ALA A 400 20.05 -12.58 5.49
N GLU A 401 21.07 -13.17 4.86
CA GLU A 401 21.92 -12.55 3.84
C GLU A 401 21.25 -12.50 2.46
N SER A 402 20.34 -13.43 2.15
CA SER A 402 19.64 -13.49 0.88
C SER A 402 18.17 -13.13 1.01
N ASP A 403 17.61 -12.46 -0.02
CA ASP A 403 16.19 -12.08 -0.06
C ASP A 403 15.27 -13.31 -0.01
N SER A 404 15.65 -14.42 -0.67
CA SER A 404 14.87 -15.66 -0.63
C SER A 404 14.82 -16.28 0.77
N SER A 405 15.91 -16.21 1.54
CA SER A 405 15.93 -16.66 2.94
C SER A 405 15.09 -15.74 3.82
N ARG A 406 15.21 -14.43 3.60
CA ARG A 406 14.39 -13.43 4.32
C ARG A 406 12.90 -13.62 4.05
N GLU A 407 12.49 -13.80 2.79
CA GLU A 407 11.10 -14.09 2.42
C GLU A 407 10.59 -15.39 3.05
N ARG A 408 11.42 -16.45 3.09
CA ARG A 408 11.04 -17.71 3.75
C ARG A 408 10.73 -17.52 5.22
N PHE A 409 11.55 -16.78 5.97
CA PHE A 409 11.30 -16.52 7.39
C PHE A 409 10.17 -15.51 7.60
N ALA A 410 10.03 -14.51 6.74
CA ALA A 410 8.91 -13.57 6.74
C ALA A 410 7.55 -14.28 6.57
N GLY A 411 7.51 -15.45 5.92
CA GLY A 411 6.30 -16.28 5.82
C GLY A 411 5.75 -16.80 7.16
N TYR A 412 6.49 -16.67 8.27
CA TYR A 412 6.05 -16.96 9.63
C TYR A 412 5.76 -15.70 10.46
N MET A 413 5.81 -14.53 9.83
CA MET A 413 5.67 -13.25 10.50
C MET A 413 4.42 -12.52 10.03
N ARG A 414 3.87 -11.72 10.91
CA ARG A 414 2.75 -10.81 10.65
C ARG A 414 3.21 -9.39 10.88
N GLN A 415 2.71 -8.50 10.04
CA GLN A 415 2.86 -7.07 10.27
C GLN A 415 1.85 -6.60 11.32
N VAL A 416 2.35 -6.16 12.46
CA VAL A 416 1.52 -5.68 13.58
C VAL A 416 1.76 -4.19 13.84
N PRO A 417 0.78 -3.46 14.39
CA PRO A 417 1.01 -2.10 14.84
C PRO A 417 2.17 -2.03 15.83
N CYS A 418 3.02 -1.03 15.71
CA CYS A 418 4.12 -0.82 16.66
C CYS A 418 3.57 -0.62 18.07
N PRO A 419 4.02 -1.38 19.09
CA PRO A 419 3.49 -1.29 20.45
C PRO A 419 3.74 0.04 21.12
N SER A 420 4.76 0.79 20.70
CA SER A 420 5.12 2.09 21.31
C SER A 420 4.31 3.25 20.74
N CYS A 421 4.01 3.24 19.44
CA CYS A 421 3.25 4.30 18.80
C CYS A 421 1.84 3.87 18.36
N HIS A 422 1.46 2.63 18.56
CA HIS A 422 0.14 2.07 18.20
C HIS A 422 -0.28 2.39 16.75
N GLY A 423 0.67 2.40 15.83
CA GLY A 423 0.43 2.69 14.41
C GLY A 423 0.56 4.16 14.01
N THR A 424 0.64 5.10 14.93
CA THR A 424 0.67 6.55 14.63
C THR A 424 1.97 7.02 13.99
N ARG A 425 3.04 6.22 14.01
CA ARG A 425 4.37 6.50 13.42
C ARG A 425 5.19 7.59 14.14
N LEU A 426 4.60 8.32 15.09
CA LEU A 426 5.17 9.51 15.73
C LEU A 426 5.54 9.25 17.18
N LYS A 427 6.42 10.13 17.72
CA LYS A 427 6.79 10.14 19.14
C LYS A 427 5.63 10.57 20.03
N PRO A 428 5.55 10.09 21.29
CA PRO A 428 4.53 10.53 22.24
C PRO A 428 4.50 12.05 22.46
N LEU A 429 5.68 12.70 22.50
CA LEU A 429 5.79 14.17 22.60
C LEU A 429 5.13 14.89 21.42
N THR A 430 5.30 14.39 20.20
CA THR A 430 4.67 14.95 18.99
C THR A 430 3.14 14.79 19.04
N LEU A 431 2.67 13.62 19.50
CA LEU A 431 1.23 13.33 19.64
C LEU A 431 0.56 14.16 20.73
N ALA A 432 1.32 14.61 21.71
CA ALA A 432 0.83 15.48 22.79
C ALA A 432 0.64 16.94 22.37
N VAL A 433 0.99 17.30 21.12
CA VAL A 433 0.63 18.60 20.55
C VAL A 433 -0.73 18.46 19.87
N THR A 434 -1.69 19.27 20.33
CA THR A 434 -3.08 19.17 19.85
C THR A 434 -3.56 20.48 19.21
N MET A 435 -4.49 20.34 18.31
CA MET A 435 -5.27 21.43 17.74
C MET A 435 -6.76 21.05 17.92
N ASP A 436 -7.53 21.90 18.55
CA ASP A 436 -8.90 21.58 18.94
C ASP A 436 -9.04 20.23 19.68
N GLY A 437 -8.10 19.97 20.61
CA GLY A 437 -8.10 18.75 21.42
C GLY A 437 -7.62 17.48 20.72
N ARG A 438 -7.23 17.53 19.44
CA ARG A 438 -6.79 16.37 18.65
C ARG A 438 -5.35 16.50 18.21
N SER A 439 -4.64 15.38 18.21
CA SER A 439 -3.29 15.24 17.66
C SER A 439 -3.32 15.20 16.11
N ILE A 440 -2.16 15.40 15.50
CA ILE A 440 -1.99 15.28 14.05
C ILE A 440 -2.36 13.85 13.55
N ALA A 441 -2.06 12.82 14.32
CA ALA A 441 -2.38 11.44 13.97
C ALA A 441 -3.89 11.19 13.97
N GLU A 442 -4.62 11.74 14.95
CA GLU A 442 -6.07 11.65 14.99
C GLU A 442 -6.74 12.39 13.82
N TYR A 443 -6.20 13.53 13.40
CA TYR A 443 -6.67 14.19 12.18
C TYR A 443 -6.40 13.33 10.93
N CYS A 444 -5.24 12.69 10.84
CA CYS A 444 -4.89 11.84 9.70
C CYS A 444 -5.70 10.54 9.63
N SER A 445 -6.21 10.05 10.75
CA SER A 445 -7.04 8.83 10.81
C SER A 445 -8.52 9.07 10.45
N LEU A 446 -8.94 10.34 10.34
CA LEU A 446 -10.28 10.67 9.89
C LEU A 446 -10.45 10.40 8.39
N PRO A 447 -11.62 9.92 7.96
CA PRO A 447 -11.98 9.93 6.56
C PRO A 447 -11.89 11.35 5.97
N ILE A 448 -11.40 11.47 4.75
CA ILE A 448 -11.15 12.76 4.08
C ILE A 448 -12.41 13.65 4.11
N GLY A 449 -13.61 13.05 3.95
CA GLY A 449 -14.86 13.78 4.03
C GLY A 449 -15.12 14.41 5.41
N GLU A 450 -14.82 13.69 6.48
CA GLU A 450 -14.96 14.19 7.86
C GLU A 450 -13.85 15.18 8.21
N LEU A 451 -12.63 14.91 7.80
CA LEU A 451 -11.50 15.82 7.97
C LEU A 451 -11.77 17.18 7.34
N ALA A 452 -12.26 17.21 6.08
CA ALA A 452 -12.57 18.44 5.39
C ALA A 452 -13.69 19.23 6.11
N LYS A 453 -14.70 18.54 6.65
CA LYS A 453 -15.76 19.17 7.44
C LYS A 453 -15.22 19.79 8.72
N GLN A 454 -14.40 19.04 9.48
CA GLN A 454 -13.83 19.53 10.73
C GLN A 454 -12.92 20.75 10.55
N LEU A 455 -12.04 20.71 9.53
CA LEU A 455 -11.14 21.83 9.27
C LEU A 455 -11.87 23.10 8.81
N ARG A 456 -13.06 22.98 8.18
CA ARG A 456 -13.90 24.13 7.82
C ARG A 456 -14.64 24.73 9.03
N THR A 457 -14.96 23.91 10.03
CA THR A 457 -15.68 24.33 11.24
C THR A 457 -14.76 24.63 12.41
N LEU A 458 -13.43 24.63 12.19
CA LEU A 458 -12.43 24.85 13.22
C LEU A 458 -12.53 26.28 13.79
N GLU A 459 -12.83 26.39 15.08
CA GLU A 459 -12.87 27.67 15.78
C GLU A 459 -11.46 28.09 16.20
N LEU A 460 -10.96 29.15 15.59
CA LEU A 460 -9.62 29.70 15.86
C LEU A 460 -9.72 31.08 16.48
N SER A 461 -8.77 31.41 17.35
CA SER A 461 -8.60 32.79 17.81
C SER A 461 -8.27 33.71 16.62
N GLU A 462 -8.55 35.03 16.74
CA GLU A 462 -8.21 36.00 15.69
C GLU A 462 -6.73 35.90 15.26
N ARG A 463 -5.82 35.73 16.22
CA ARG A 463 -4.40 35.54 15.99
C ARG A 463 -4.14 34.28 15.17
N ASP A 464 -4.69 33.15 15.58
CA ASP A 464 -4.46 31.85 14.94
C ASP A 464 -5.09 31.82 13.55
N GLN A 465 -6.19 32.52 13.33
CA GLN A 465 -6.85 32.67 12.03
C GLN A 465 -5.96 33.42 11.02
N VAL A 466 -5.27 34.47 11.46
CA VAL A 466 -4.29 35.19 10.61
C VAL A 466 -3.11 34.29 10.23
N ILE A 467 -2.62 33.49 11.19
CA ILE A 467 -1.48 32.59 10.98
C ILE A 467 -1.87 31.40 10.08
N ALA A 468 -2.99 30.76 10.36
CA ALA A 468 -3.40 29.50 9.75
C ALA A 468 -4.20 29.66 8.44
N GLY A 469 -4.77 30.83 8.20
CA GLY A 469 -5.78 31.02 7.12
C GLY A 469 -5.29 30.62 5.73
N ARG A 470 -4.05 30.95 5.37
CA ARG A 470 -3.46 30.53 4.08
C ARG A 470 -3.23 29.04 4.01
N VAL A 471 -2.73 28.43 5.10
CA VAL A 471 -2.46 26.99 5.18
C VAL A 471 -3.76 26.19 5.12
N LEU A 472 -4.78 26.61 5.85
CA LEU A 472 -6.11 25.99 5.82
C LEU A 472 -6.78 26.09 4.44
N LYS A 473 -6.60 27.21 3.73
CA LYS A 473 -7.10 27.37 2.36
C LYS A 473 -6.47 26.31 1.43
N GLU A 474 -5.17 26.10 1.53
CA GLU A 474 -4.44 25.09 0.72
C GLU A 474 -4.86 23.66 1.08
N ILE A 475 -4.98 23.35 2.37
CA ILE A 475 -5.46 22.04 2.82
C ILE A 475 -6.88 21.78 2.28
N ASN A 476 -7.80 22.74 2.47
CA ASN A 476 -9.18 22.59 2.02
C ASN A 476 -9.30 22.44 0.51
N ALA A 477 -8.47 23.13 -0.27
CA ALA A 477 -8.43 22.98 -1.72
C ALA A 477 -8.04 21.54 -2.11
N ARG A 478 -6.93 21.01 -1.54
CA ARG A 478 -6.46 19.65 -1.80
C ARG A 478 -7.46 18.58 -1.36
N LEU A 479 -8.05 18.75 -0.17
CA LEU A 479 -9.10 17.85 0.29
C LEU A 479 -10.32 17.93 -0.64
N GLY A 480 -10.68 19.11 -1.13
CA GLY A 480 -11.76 19.31 -2.11
C GLY A 480 -11.54 18.48 -3.37
N PHE A 481 -10.34 18.50 -3.95
CA PHE A 481 -10.03 17.69 -5.14
C PHE A 481 -10.12 16.18 -4.87
N LEU A 482 -9.71 15.72 -3.68
CA LEU A 482 -9.87 14.31 -3.30
C LEU A 482 -11.35 13.92 -3.16
N LEU A 483 -12.19 14.82 -2.65
CA LEU A 483 -13.63 14.62 -2.56
C LEU A 483 -14.29 14.59 -3.95
N ASP A 484 -13.84 15.46 -4.86
CA ASP A 484 -14.35 15.54 -6.22
C ASP A 484 -14.10 14.25 -7.01
N VAL A 485 -12.97 13.57 -6.77
CA VAL A 485 -12.67 12.26 -7.40
C VAL A 485 -13.23 11.06 -6.63
N GLY A 486 -14.11 11.28 -5.63
CA GLY A 486 -14.80 10.21 -4.91
C GLY A 486 -13.94 9.43 -3.91
N LEU A 487 -12.93 10.06 -3.28
CA LEU A 487 -12.05 9.45 -2.29
C LEU A 487 -12.37 9.89 -0.85
N ASP A 488 -13.62 10.24 -0.57
CA ASP A 488 -14.09 10.76 0.73
C ASP A 488 -13.92 9.76 1.89
N TYR A 489 -13.90 8.46 1.58
CA TYR A 489 -13.78 7.37 2.55
C TYR A 489 -12.34 7.04 2.96
N LEU A 490 -11.33 7.48 2.20
CA LEU A 490 -9.92 7.24 2.52
C LEU A 490 -9.47 8.09 3.71
N THR A 491 -8.42 7.60 4.40
CA THR A 491 -7.75 8.33 5.47
C THR A 491 -6.34 8.77 5.04
N LEU A 492 -5.83 9.88 5.58
CA LEU A 492 -4.52 10.39 5.20
C LEU A 492 -3.36 9.50 5.67
N ASP A 493 -3.53 8.74 6.73
CA ASP A 493 -2.55 7.81 7.30
C ASP A 493 -2.45 6.49 6.54
N ARG A 494 -3.42 6.19 5.64
CA ARG A 494 -3.43 4.95 4.87
C ARG A 494 -2.16 4.84 4.01
N ALA A 495 -1.47 3.70 4.14
CA ALA A 495 -0.25 3.43 3.40
C ALA A 495 -0.51 3.32 1.89
N SER A 496 0.30 3.98 1.06
CA SER A 496 0.12 3.97 -0.40
C SER A 496 0.18 2.57 -1.01
N ALA A 497 0.96 1.67 -0.42
CA ALA A 497 1.08 0.29 -0.87
C ALA A 497 -0.21 -0.54 -0.70
N THR A 498 -1.18 -0.07 0.10
CA THR A 498 -2.48 -0.73 0.32
C THR A 498 -3.59 -0.20 -0.57
N LEU A 499 -3.30 0.79 -1.40
CA LEU A 499 -4.27 1.38 -2.31
C LEU A 499 -4.53 0.47 -3.51
N ALA A 500 -5.78 0.37 -3.92
CA ALA A 500 -6.13 -0.21 -5.20
C ALA A 500 -5.58 0.65 -6.36
N GLY A 501 -5.38 0.04 -7.54
CA GLY A 501 -4.84 0.77 -8.70
C GLY A 501 -5.65 2.02 -9.04
N GLY A 502 -6.96 1.92 -9.07
CA GLY A 502 -7.85 3.06 -9.32
C GLY A 502 -7.82 4.12 -8.21
N GLU A 503 -7.67 3.75 -6.93
CA GLU A 503 -7.51 4.71 -5.83
C GLU A 503 -6.21 5.53 -6.01
N ALA A 504 -5.10 4.86 -6.29
CA ALA A 504 -3.81 5.50 -6.50
C ALA A 504 -3.82 6.44 -7.72
N GLN A 505 -4.47 6.04 -8.81
CA GLN A 505 -4.63 6.85 -10.01
C GLN A 505 -5.46 8.11 -9.74
N ARG A 506 -6.58 7.98 -9.02
CA ARG A 506 -7.43 9.13 -8.64
C ARG A 506 -6.73 10.10 -7.70
N ILE A 507 -5.89 9.62 -6.78
CA ILE A 507 -5.04 10.48 -5.94
C ILE A 507 -4.09 11.30 -6.81
N ARG A 508 -3.44 10.68 -7.80
CA ARG A 508 -2.58 11.40 -8.75
C ARG A 508 -3.37 12.43 -9.56
N LEU A 509 -4.55 12.06 -10.05
CA LEU A 509 -5.43 12.98 -10.77
C LEU A 509 -5.80 14.19 -9.90
N ALA A 510 -6.25 13.98 -8.67
CA ALA A 510 -6.59 15.04 -7.73
C ALA A 510 -5.39 15.96 -7.45
N THR A 511 -4.18 15.41 -7.31
CA THR A 511 -2.95 16.18 -7.10
C THR A 511 -2.61 17.05 -8.32
N GLN A 512 -2.78 16.52 -9.53
CA GLN A 512 -2.52 17.27 -10.78
C GLN A 512 -3.53 18.40 -11.00
N ILE A 513 -4.81 18.16 -10.73
CA ILE A 513 -5.85 19.20 -10.77
C ILE A 513 -5.52 20.31 -9.77
N GLY A 514 -5.07 19.93 -8.58
CA GLY A 514 -4.65 20.86 -7.53
C GLY A 514 -3.48 21.75 -7.92
N SER A 515 -2.68 21.37 -8.91
CA SER A 515 -1.58 22.18 -9.41
C SER A 515 -2.06 23.40 -10.21
N GLY A 516 -3.32 23.41 -10.71
CA GLY A 516 -3.90 24.50 -11.48
C GLY A 516 -3.20 24.78 -12.82
N LEU A 517 -2.51 23.79 -13.38
CA LEU A 517 -1.82 23.94 -14.66
C LEU A 517 -2.82 24.12 -15.80
N VAL A 518 -2.49 25.01 -16.73
CA VAL A 518 -3.28 25.37 -17.91
C VAL A 518 -2.46 25.12 -19.17
N GLY A 519 -3.12 24.72 -20.27
CA GLY A 519 -2.46 24.44 -21.53
C GLY A 519 -1.62 23.15 -21.52
N VAL A 520 -1.93 22.20 -20.65
CA VAL A 520 -1.25 20.90 -20.51
C VAL A 520 -2.01 19.82 -21.30
N LEU A 521 -1.28 18.86 -21.83
CA LEU A 521 -1.83 17.63 -22.39
C LEU A 521 -1.83 16.54 -21.29
N TYR A 522 -3.00 16.15 -20.82
CA TYR A 522 -3.16 15.02 -19.90
C TYR A 522 -3.47 13.75 -20.69
N VAL A 523 -2.73 12.69 -20.41
CA VAL A 523 -2.98 11.35 -20.97
C VAL A 523 -3.34 10.40 -19.82
N LEU A 524 -4.57 9.91 -19.83
CA LEU A 524 -5.14 9.08 -18.76
C LEU A 524 -5.42 7.67 -19.28
N ASP A 525 -5.07 6.65 -18.47
CA ASP A 525 -5.31 5.25 -18.76
C ASP A 525 -6.46 4.73 -17.90
N GLU A 526 -7.62 4.52 -18.51
CA GLU A 526 -8.82 3.94 -17.90
C GLU A 526 -9.14 4.50 -16.48
N PRO A 527 -9.34 5.82 -16.34
CA PRO A 527 -9.52 6.44 -15.02
C PRO A 527 -10.81 6.01 -14.29
N SER A 528 -11.78 5.41 -14.99
CA SER A 528 -13.04 4.88 -14.41
C SER A 528 -12.88 3.53 -13.70
N ILE A 529 -11.70 2.91 -13.75
CA ILE A 529 -11.45 1.59 -13.17
C ILE A 529 -11.78 1.51 -11.69
N GLY A 530 -12.45 0.41 -11.30
CA GLY A 530 -12.84 0.13 -9.90
C GLY A 530 -13.85 1.13 -9.33
N LEU A 531 -14.48 1.94 -10.18
CA LEU A 531 -15.54 2.85 -9.79
C LEU A 531 -16.92 2.21 -9.92
N HIS A 532 -17.74 2.42 -8.91
CA HIS A 532 -19.16 2.24 -9.05
C HIS A 532 -19.73 3.34 -9.95
N GLN A 533 -20.80 3.05 -10.71
CA GLN A 533 -21.41 3.99 -11.66
C GLN A 533 -21.75 5.35 -11.01
N ARG A 534 -22.20 5.35 -9.75
CA ARG A 534 -22.44 6.58 -8.99
C ARG A 534 -21.19 7.48 -8.87
N ASP A 535 -20.04 6.87 -8.65
CA ASP A 535 -18.78 7.59 -8.43
C ASP A 535 -18.14 8.02 -9.77
N ASN A 536 -18.48 7.34 -10.87
CA ASN A 536 -18.00 7.65 -12.22
C ASN A 536 -18.45 9.04 -12.69
N HIS A 537 -19.67 9.45 -12.38
CA HIS A 537 -20.16 10.80 -12.73
C HIS A 537 -19.32 11.90 -12.08
N ARG A 538 -18.90 11.74 -10.82
CA ARG A 538 -18.02 12.72 -10.14
C ARG A 538 -16.64 12.83 -10.84
N LEU A 539 -16.10 11.69 -11.27
CA LEU A 539 -14.86 11.66 -12.03
C LEU A 539 -15.04 12.41 -13.36
N LEU A 540 -16.12 12.14 -14.09
CA LEU A 540 -16.42 12.84 -15.36
C LEU A 540 -16.53 14.36 -15.17
N ASP A 541 -17.28 14.82 -14.18
CA ASP A 541 -17.37 16.25 -13.86
C ASP A 541 -16.00 16.87 -13.58
N THR A 542 -15.12 16.11 -12.96
CA THR A 542 -13.75 16.51 -12.65
C THR A 542 -12.90 16.62 -13.91
N LEU A 543 -12.98 15.65 -14.83
CA LEU A 543 -12.29 15.66 -16.11
C LEU A 543 -12.78 16.81 -17.01
N LEU A 544 -14.09 17.04 -17.05
CA LEU A 544 -14.68 18.16 -17.80
C LEU A 544 -14.21 19.51 -17.25
N ARG A 545 -14.14 19.67 -15.91
CA ARG A 545 -13.56 20.91 -15.32
C ARG A 545 -12.10 21.07 -15.68
N LEU A 546 -11.31 19.98 -15.71
CA LEU A 546 -9.88 20.05 -16.10
C LEU A 546 -9.73 20.48 -17.56
N ARG A 547 -10.59 19.99 -18.47
CA ARG A 547 -10.71 20.45 -19.84
C ARG A 547 -11.05 21.95 -19.92
N ASP A 548 -12.09 22.37 -19.18
CA ASP A 548 -12.62 23.74 -19.20
C ASP A 548 -11.62 24.79 -18.67
N LEU A 549 -10.59 24.35 -17.95
CA LEU A 549 -9.42 25.17 -17.60
C LEU A 549 -8.49 25.46 -18.80
N GLY A 550 -8.77 24.93 -19.99
CA GLY A 550 -7.93 25.09 -21.19
C GLY A 550 -6.86 24.02 -21.32
N ASN A 551 -7.17 22.80 -20.90
CA ASN A 551 -6.30 21.64 -21.06
C ASN A 551 -6.84 20.65 -22.10
N THR A 552 -5.96 19.94 -22.75
CA THR A 552 -6.31 18.84 -23.65
C THR A 552 -6.21 17.52 -22.91
N LEU A 553 -7.26 16.71 -22.94
CA LEU A 553 -7.30 15.40 -22.29
C LEU A 553 -7.39 14.31 -23.35
N ILE A 554 -6.45 13.35 -23.32
CA ILE A 554 -6.55 12.08 -24.03
C ILE A 554 -6.84 11.01 -23.00
N VAL A 555 -7.99 10.36 -23.11
CA VAL A 555 -8.46 9.35 -22.18
C VAL A 555 -8.62 8.02 -22.90
N VAL A 556 -7.84 7.03 -22.55
CA VAL A 556 -8.04 5.66 -23.01
C VAL A 556 -9.16 5.05 -22.18
N GLU A 557 -10.29 4.72 -22.77
CA GLU A 557 -11.47 4.29 -22.03
C GLU A 557 -12.38 3.31 -22.77
N HIS A 558 -13.12 2.53 -21.96
CA HIS A 558 -14.13 1.59 -22.39
C HIS A 558 -15.50 1.84 -21.77
N ASP A 559 -15.57 2.77 -20.80
CA ASP A 559 -16.82 3.12 -20.11
C ASP A 559 -17.76 3.92 -21.03
N GLU A 560 -19.02 3.49 -21.08
CA GLU A 560 -20.04 4.12 -21.94
C GLU A 560 -20.25 5.59 -21.60
N ASP A 561 -20.38 5.95 -20.31
CA ASP A 561 -20.66 7.33 -19.89
C ASP A 561 -19.50 8.25 -20.27
N THR A 562 -18.27 7.78 -20.13
CA THR A 562 -17.06 8.53 -20.52
C THR A 562 -16.98 8.73 -22.03
N ILE A 563 -17.27 7.70 -22.83
CA ILE A 563 -17.29 7.82 -24.30
C ILE A 563 -18.38 8.80 -24.75
N ARG A 564 -19.57 8.76 -24.12
CA ARG A 564 -20.67 9.67 -24.45
C ARG A 564 -20.42 11.12 -24.04
N ALA A 565 -19.60 11.38 -23.02
CA ALA A 565 -19.22 12.70 -22.57
C ALA A 565 -18.05 13.32 -23.36
N ALA A 566 -17.42 12.57 -24.26
CA ALA A 566 -16.27 13.03 -25.03
C ALA A 566 -16.64 14.07 -26.07
N ASP A 567 -15.78 15.09 -26.23
CA ASP A 567 -15.87 16.07 -27.33
C ASP A 567 -15.43 15.43 -28.67
N TRP A 568 -14.50 14.49 -28.60
CA TRP A 568 -13.93 13.79 -29.74
C TRP A 568 -13.64 12.35 -29.40
N VAL A 569 -13.94 11.42 -30.30
CA VAL A 569 -13.69 9.98 -30.12
C VAL A 569 -12.79 9.47 -31.21
N VAL A 570 -11.82 8.65 -30.85
CA VAL A 570 -10.96 7.92 -31.76
C VAL A 570 -11.13 6.44 -31.48
N ASP A 571 -11.76 5.72 -32.40
CA ASP A 571 -11.94 4.26 -32.33
C ASP A 571 -10.82 3.57 -33.10
N ILE A 572 -10.05 2.74 -32.39
CA ILE A 572 -8.86 2.07 -32.91
C ILE A 572 -9.14 0.59 -33.03
N GLY A 573 -8.95 0.07 -34.26
CA GLY A 573 -9.28 -1.30 -34.57
C GLY A 573 -8.75 -1.73 -35.94
N PRO A 574 -9.57 -2.48 -36.73
CA PRO A 574 -10.88 -3.04 -36.37
C PRO A 574 -10.82 -4.22 -35.39
N ARG A 575 -9.64 -4.84 -35.23
CA ARG A 575 -9.37 -5.98 -34.34
C ARG A 575 -8.19 -5.69 -33.43
N ALA A 576 -7.71 -6.70 -32.71
CA ALA A 576 -6.56 -6.62 -31.82
C ALA A 576 -5.26 -7.10 -32.50
N GLY A 577 -4.10 -6.78 -31.91
CA GLY A 577 -2.79 -7.24 -32.33
C GLY A 577 -2.44 -6.81 -33.76
N GLU A 578 -1.94 -7.75 -34.58
CA GLU A 578 -1.54 -7.49 -35.96
C GLU A 578 -2.70 -7.11 -36.90
N HIS A 579 -3.92 -7.45 -36.51
CA HIS A 579 -5.14 -7.10 -37.23
C HIS A 579 -5.76 -5.76 -36.75
N GLY A 580 -5.15 -5.13 -35.75
CA GLY A 580 -5.51 -3.82 -35.23
C GLY A 580 -4.63 -2.69 -35.77
N GLY A 581 -4.46 -1.63 -34.99
CA GLY A 581 -3.55 -0.54 -35.27
C GLY A 581 -4.00 0.42 -36.36
N GLN A 582 -5.29 0.47 -36.73
CA GLN A 582 -5.87 1.39 -37.69
C GLN A 582 -6.94 2.26 -37.04
N ILE A 583 -7.15 3.45 -37.58
CA ILE A 583 -8.24 4.33 -37.15
C ILE A 583 -9.52 3.91 -37.87
N VAL A 584 -10.52 3.46 -37.12
CA VAL A 584 -11.85 3.11 -37.64
C VAL A 584 -12.72 4.36 -37.71
N VAL A 585 -12.69 5.19 -36.65
CA VAL A 585 -13.42 6.47 -36.59
C VAL A 585 -12.54 7.50 -35.87
N SER A 586 -12.54 8.75 -36.35
CA SER A 586 -11.95 9.89 -35.66
C SER A 586 -12.85 11.11 -35.88
N GLY A 587 -13.68 11.43 -34.88
CA GLY A 587 -14.66 12.50 -35.00
C GLY A 587 -15.49 12.69 -33.74
N PRO A 588 -16.53 13.53 -33.80
CA PRO A 588 -17.50 13.65 -32.69
C PRO A 588 -18.26 12.33 -32.49
N LEU A 589 -18.87 12.17 -31.31
CA LEU A 589 -19.62 10.97 -30.95
C LEU A 589 -20.63 10.51 -32.03
N SER A 590 -21.28 11.47 -32.72
CA SER A 590 -22.24 11.18 -33.78
C SER A 590 -21.66 10.34 -34.94
N GLU A 591 -20.39 10.54 -35.29
CA GLU A 591 -19.72 9.77 -36.33
C GLU A 591 -19.43 8.34 -35.85
N LEU A 592 -19.06 8.15 -34.59
CA LEU A 592 -18.90 6.82 -34.00
C LEU A 592 -20.21 6.03 -34.03
N LEU A 593 -21.32 6.67 -33.60
CA LEU A 593 -22.64 6.02 -33.57
C LEU A 593 -23.17 5.69 -34.97
N ALA A 594 -22.84 6.49 -35.99
CA ALA A 594 -23.23 6.27 -37.40
C ALA A 594 -22.38 5.21 -38.09
N SER A 595 -21.16 4.92 -37.60
CA SER A 595 -20.25 3.97 -38.20
C SER A 595 -20.80 2.54 -38.16
N GLN A 596 -20.74 1.84 -39.33
CA GLN A 596 -21.06 0.43 -39.43
C GLN A 596 -19.87 -0.47 -39.06
N GLU A 597 -18.65 0.04 -39.18
CA GLU A 597 -17.42 -0.70 -38.96
C GLU A 597 -16.98 -0.66 -37.49
N SER A 598 -17.39 0.36 -36.75
CA SER A 598 -17.07 0.50 -35.33
C SER A 598 -17.83 -0.50 -34.48
N LEU A 599 -17.09 -1.39 -33.85
CA LEU A 599 -17.64 -2.32 -32.86
C LEU A 599 -18.09 -1.58 -31.59
N THR A 600 -17.34 -0.58 -31.14
CA THR A 600 -17.74 0.31 -30.04
C THR A 600 -19.07 1.00 -30.36
N GLY A 601 -19.20 1.56 -31.57
CA GLY A 601 -20.45 2.17 -32.04
C GLY A 601 -21.63 1.19 -32.10
N ALA A 602 -21.37 -0.08 -32.44
CA ALA A 602 -22.38 -1.12 -32.44
C ALA A 602 -22.94 -1.41 -31.04
N TYR A 603 -22.09 -1.47 -30.02
CA TYR A 603 -22.53 -1.63 -28.62
C TYR A 603 -23.26 -0.40 -28.09
N LEU A 604 -22.76 0.80 -28.34
CA LEU A 604 -23.38 2.06 -27.89
C LEU A 604 -24.75 2.34 -28.53
N THR A 605 -25.00 1.81 -29.72
CA THR A 605 -26.29 1.94 -30.42
C THR A 605 -27.23 0.76 -30.14
N GLY A 606 -26.79 -0.27 -29.42
CA GLY A 606 -27.56 -1.47 -29.13
C GLY A 606 -27.66 -2.46 -30.29
N ARG A 607 -26.92 -2.24 -31.40
CA ARG A 607 -26.81 -3.23 -32.51
C ARG A 607 -26.14 -4.53 -32.04
N GLU A 608 -25.21 -4.42 -31.14
CA GLU A 608 -24.61 -5.51 -30.36
C GLU A 608 -24.89 -5.26 -28.88
N SER A 609 -25.07 -6.33 -28.11
CA SER A 609 -25.29 -6.23 -26.67
C SER A 609 -24.92 -7.52 -25.95
N ILE A 610 -24.66 -7.41 -24.66
CA ILE A 610 -24.55 -8.57 -23.77
C ILE A 610 -25.96 -8.88 -23.25
N PRO A 611 -26.57 -10.00 -23.61
CA PRO A 611 -27.96 -10.29 -23.28
C PRO A 611 -28.11 -10.65 -21.80
N VAL A 612 -29.25 -10.29 -21.23
CA VAL A 612 -29.68 -10.83 -19.92
C VAL A 612 -30.02 -12.32 -20.13
N PRO A 613 -29.52 -13.24 -19.28
CA PRO A 613 -29.83 -14.66 -19.43
C PRO A 613 -31.34 -14.92 -19.35
N ALA A 614 -31.88 -15.64 -20.35
CA ALA A 614 -33.31 -15.99 -20.38
C ALA A 614 -33.74 -16.84 -19.18
N ARG A 615 -32.82 -17.60 -18.60
CA ARG A 615 -33.02 -18.38 -17.36
C ARG A 615 -31.77 -18.32 -16.53
N ARG A 616 -31.93 -17.97 -15.26
CA ARG A 616 -30.85 -18.03 -14.27
C ARG A 616 -30.74 -19.44 -13.71
N ARG A 617 -29.52 -19.82 -13.29
CA ARG A 617 -29.29 -21.09 -12.59
C ARG A 617 -30.00 -21.05 -11.25
N LYS A 618 -30.65 -22.14 -10.88
CA LYS A 618 -31.39 -22.23 -9.60
C LYS A 618 -30.41 -22.36 -8.45
N VAL A 619 -30.50 -21.45 -7.52
CA VAL A 619 -29.80 -21.53 -6.23
C VAL A 619 -30.46 -22.64 -5.38
N SER A 620 -29.67 -23.64 -5.00
CA SER A 620 -30.17 -24.78 -4.19
C SER A 620 -29.99 -24.46 -2.71
N ARG A 621 -31.07 -24.47 -1.94
CA ARG A 621 -31.01 -24.31 -0.48
C ARG A 621 -30.13 -25.39 0.16
N GLY A 622 -29.25 -24.99 1.11
CA GLY A 622 -28.31 -25.90 1.80
C GLY A 622 -27.02 -26.20 1.04
N LYS A 623 -26.88 -25.74 -0.25
CA LYS A 623 -25.62 -25.74 -0.98
C LYS A 623 -25.03 -24.33 -0.97
N GLU A 624 -24.39 -23.98 0.14
CA GLU A 624 -23.84 -22.64 0.32
C GLU A 624 -22.62 -22.66 1.26
N VAL A 625 -21.74 -21.71 1.08
CA VAL A 625 -20.72 -21.34 2.05
C VAL A 625 -21.19 -20.07 2.73
N VAL A 626 -21.18 -20.06 4.07
CA VAL A 626 -21.64 -18.90 4.84
C VAL A 626 -20.51 -18.36 5.69
N VAL A 627 -20.18 -17.08 5.46
CA VAL A 627 -19.30 -16.30 6.35
C VAL A 627 -20.19 -15.68 7.43
N LYS A 628 -19.88 -15.90 8.70
CA LYS A 628 -20.61 -15.37 9.84
C LYS A 628 -19.78 -14.39 10.63
N GLY A 629 -20.39 -13.26 11.02
CA GLY A 629 -19.79 -12.25 11.88
C GLY A 629 -18.55 -11.60 11.27
N ALA A 630 -18.54 -11.36 9.96
CA ALA A 630 -17.43 -10.70 9.28
C ALA A 630 -17.23 -9.26 9.80
N ALA A 631 -16.07 -8.99 10.45
CA ALA A 631 -15.80 -7.75 11.18
C ALA A 631 -14.39 -7.18 10.92
N GLU A 632 -13.76 -7.57 9.82
CA GLU A 632 -12.46 -7.02 9.43
C GLU A 632 -12.63 -5.64 8.76
N HIS A 633 -11.65 -4.75 8.97
CA HIS A 633 -11.66 -3.37 8.48
C HIS A 633 -12.97 -2.64 8.80
N ASN A 634 -13.74 -2.30 7.77
CA ASN A 634 -15.00 -1.57 7.91
C ASN A 634 -16.25 -2.48 7.99
N LEU A 635 -16.11 -3.79 7.88
CA LEU A 635 -17.24 -4.72 7.99
C LEU A 635 -17.86 -4.71 9.39
N GLN A 636 -19.19 -4.68 9.46
CA GLN A 636 -19.95 -4.48 10.69
C GLN A 636 -20.58 -5.77 11.25
N GLY A 637 -19.79 -6.85 11.32
CA GLY A 637 -20.25 -8.11 11.87
C GLY A 637 -21.30 -8.80 11.00
N VAL A 638 -21.18 -8.74 9.68
CA VAL A 638 -22.18 -9.21 8.73
C VAL A 638 -22.11 -10.72 8.51
N ASP A 639 -23.29 -11.31 8.28
CA ASP A 639 -23.45 -12.69 7.84
C ASP A 639 -23.77 -12.73 6.35
N VAL A 640 -23.00 -13.50 5.56
CA VAL A 640 -23.16 -13.57 4.11
C VAL A 640 -23.12 -15.01 3.62
N ALA A 641 -24.16 -15.39 2.87
CA ALA A 641 -24.25 -16.70 2.23
C ALA A 641 -23.86 -16.62 0.75
N PHE A 642 -22.97 -17.52 0.30
CA PHE A 642 -22.52 -17.68 -1.07
C PHE A 642 -23.07 -19.01 -1.63
N PRO A 643 -24.12 -18.98 -2.48
CA PRO A 643 -24.73 -20.18 -3.03
C PRO A 643 -23.76 -20.87 -4.00
N LEU A 644 -23.56 -22.18 -3.81
CA LEU A 644 -22.65 -22.97 -4.62
C LEU A 644 -23.28 -23.38 -5.97
N GLY A 645 -22.43 -23.56 -6.99
CA GLY A 645 -22.84 -23.91 -8.34
C GLY A 645 -23.53 -22.77 -9.08
N SER A 646 -23.21 -21.51 -8.75
CA SER A 646 -23.78 -20.31 -9.33
C SER A 646 -22.72 -19.27 -9.69
N PHE A 647 -23.08 -18.32 -10.54
CA PHE A 647 -22.31 -17.13 -10.83
C PHE A 647 -22.74 -16.00 -9.91
N ILE A 648 -21.85 -15.60 -8.99
CA ILE A 648 -22.13 -14.64 -7.93
C ILE A 648 -21.38 -13.33 -8.22
N ALA A 649 -22.08 -12.21 -8.25
CA ALA A 649 -21.48 -10.89 -8.30
C ALA A 649 -21.55 -10.24 -6.90
N VAL A 650 -20.40 -9.84 -6.39
CA VAL A 650 -20.29 -9.02 -5.16
C VAL A 650 -20.08 -7.57 -5.60
N THR A 651 -21.03 -6.71 -5.30
CA THR A 651 -21.11 -5.35 -5.80
C THR A 651 -21.31 -4.34 -4.68
N GLY A 652 -21.36 -3.07 -5.02
CA GLY A 652 -21.51 -1.94 -4.08
C GLY A 652 -20.53 -0.82 -4.35
N VAL A 653 -20.71 0.30 -3.70
CA VAL A 653 -19.87 1.50 -3.87
C VAL A 653 -18.40 1.22 -3.53
N SER A 654 -17.49 2.09 -4.02
CA SER A 654 -16.07 1.99 -3.70
C SER A 654 -15.84 2.11 -2.19
N GLY A 655 -14.95 1.27 -1.63
CA GLY A 655 -14.69 1.23 -0.19
C GLY A 655 -15.78 0.61 0.69
N SER A 656 -16.82 -0.05 0.13
CA SER A 656 -17.91 -0.67 0.91
C SER A 656 -17.53 -1.97 1.64
N GLY A 657 -16.31 -2.51 1.41
CA GLY A 657 -15.83 -3.72 2.08
C GLY A 657 -15.88 -5.01 1.25
N LYS A 658 -16.13 -4.92 -0.07
CA LYS A 658 -16.21 -6.08 -0.98
C LYS A 658 -14.97 -6.98 -0.94
N SER A 659 -13.79 -6.39 -1.18
CA SER A 659 -12.52 -7.14 -1.20
C SER A 659 -12.19 -7.70 0.17
N THR A 660 -12.51 -6.98 1.25
CA THR A 660 -12.34 -7.46 2.62
C THR A 660 -13.19 -8.71 2.87
N LEU A 661 -14.46 -8.70 2.47
CA LEU A 661 -15.34 -9.87 2.64
C LEU A 661 -14.88 -11.07 1.81
N VAL A 662 -14.53 -10.83 0.54
CA VAL A 662 -14.27 -11.92 -0.42
C VAL A 662 -12.82 -12.39 -0.35
N ASN A 663 -11.84 -11.47 -0.36
CA ASN A 663 -10.43 -11.82 -0.41
C ASN A 663 -9.84 -12.06 0.99
N ASP A 664 -10.04 -11.10 1.92
CA ASP A 664 -9.39 -11.18 3.22
C ASP A 664 -10.05 -12.20 4.15
N ILE A 665 -11.35 -12.47 4.01
CA ILE A 665 -12.07 -13.41 4.87
C ILE A 665 -12.40 -14.71 4.14
N LEU A 666 -13.27 -14.68 3.12
CA LEU A 666 -13.76 -15.90 2.47
C LEU A 666 -12.64 -16.70 1.82
N TYR A 667 -11.88 -16.07 0.90
CA TYR A 667 -10.78 -16.73 0.21
C TYR A 667 -9.70 -17.19 1.20
N ALA A 668 -9.31 -16.34 2.13
CA ALA A 668 -8.27 -16.66 3.11
C ALA A 668 -8.67 -17.87 3.99
N ALA A 669 -9.94 -17.92 4.45
CA ALA A 669 -10.46 -19.05 5.22
C ALA A 669 -10.50 -20.34 4.39
N LEU A 670 -10.99 -20.27 3.13
CA LEU A 670 -11.02 -21.43 2.23
C LEU A 670 -9.62 -21.91 1.86
N ALA A 671 -8.68 -21.01 1.59
CA ALA A 671 -7.31 -21.37 1.26
C ALA A 671 -6.59 -22.03 2.43
N ARG A 672 -6.82 -21.56 3.65
CA ARG A 672 -6.29 -22.19 4.87
C ARG A 672 -6.83 -23.59 5.05
N GLU A 673 -8.14 -23.77 4.94
CA GLU A 673 -8.80 -25.06 5.15
C GLU A 673 -8.49 -26.08 4.04
N LEU A 674 -8.62 -25.66 2.75
CA LEU A 674 -8.54 -26.59 1.62
C LEU A 674 -7.11 -26.83 1.13
N HIS A 675 -6.21 -25.86 1.31
CA HIS A 675 -4.84 -25.93 0.79
C HIS A 675 -3.77 -25.88 1.87
N GLY A 676 -4.13 -25.76 3.14
CA GLY A 676 -3.17 -25.65 4.24
C GLY A 676 -2.27 -24.41 4.13
N THR A 677 -2.76 -23.34 3.50
CA THR A 677 -1.97 -22.12 3.34
C THR A 677 -1.84 -21.39 4.68
N ARG A 678 -0.74 -20.67 4.88
CA ARG A 678 -0.47 -19.90 6.11
C ARG A 678 -1.12 -18.52 6.11
N ILE A 679 -2.17 -18.31 5.31
CA ILE A 679 -2.91 -17.06 5.27
C ILE A 679 -3.83 -17.01 6.49
N VAL A 680 -3.77 -15.93 7.26
CA VAL A 680 -4.67 -15.69 8.39
C VAL A 680 -5.89 -14.94 7.86
N PRO A 681 -7.10 -15.52 7.98
CA PRO A 681 -8.33 -14.85 7.59
C PRO A 681 -8.59 -13.60 8.45
N GLY A 682 -9.16 -12.56 7.86
CA GLY A 682 -9.62 -11.38 8.58
C GLY A 682 -10.64 -11.73 9.67
N ARG A 683 -10.89 -10.82 10.59
CA ARG A 683 -11.78 -11.03 11.75
C ARG A 683 -13.18 -11.44 11.34
N HIS A 684 -13.59 -12.63 11.79
CA HIS A 684 -14.92 -13.20 11.57
C HIS A 684 -15.23 -14.22 12.68
N ALA A 685 -16.50 -14.55 12.85
CA ALA A 685 -16.87 -15.55 13.84
C ALA A 685 -16.57 -16.97 13.34
N LYS A 686 -17.04 -17.33 12.15
CA LYS A 686 -16.78 -18.64 11.50
C LYS A 686 -17.18 -18.64 10.03
N VAL A 687 -16.61 -19.58 9.28
CA VAL A 687 -17.06 -19.94 7.92
C VAL A 687 -17.62 -21.35 7.96
N THR A 688 -18.80 -21.56 7.38
CA THR A 688 -19.48 -22.87 7.35
C THR A 688 -19.71 -23.32 5.91
N GLY A 689 -19.87 -24.63 5.68
CA GLY A 689 -20.12 -25.20 4.35
C GLY A 689 -18.88 -25.51 3.53
N MET A 690 -17.66 -25.27 4.06
CA MET A 690 -16.39 -25.48 3.35
C MET A 690 -16.16 -26.92 2.90
N HIS A 691 -16.70 -27.93 3.64
CA HIS A 691 -16.62 -29.35 3.30
C HIS A 691 -17.28 -29.73 1.95
N GLN A 692 -18.11 -28.86 1.40
CA GLN A 692 -18.72 -29.03 0.08
C GLN A 692 -17.77 -28.71 -1.07
N LEU A 693 -16.63 -28.11 -0.78
CA LEU A 693 -15.61 -27.67 -1.74
C LEU A 693 -14.37 -28.56 -1.63
N ASP A 694 -13.65 -28.70 -2.72
CA ASP A 694 -12.36 -29.38 -2.79
C ASP A 694 -11.21 -28.44 -3.17
N LYS A 695 -11.52 -27.30 -3.74
CA LYS A 695 -10.51 -26.36 -4.21
C LYS A 695 -11.03 -24.92 -4.20
N VAL A 696 -10.18 -23.97 -3.83
CA VAL A 696 -10.39 -22.54 -4.09
C VAL A 696 -9.30 -22.01 -5.02
N VAL A 697 -9.68 -21.17 -5.96
CA VAL A 697 -8.78 -20.52 -6.91
C VAL A 697 -9.00 -19.02 -6.83
N HIS A 698 -7.95 -18.30 -6.54
CA HIS A 698 -7.97 -16.83 -6.56
C HIS A 698 -7.28 -16.33 -7.83
N VAL A 699 -7.95 -15.49 -8.57
CA VAL A 699 -7.47 -14.90 -9.81
C VAL A 699 -7.42 -13.39 -9.64
N ASP A 700 -6.27 -12.90 -9.18
CA ASP A 700 -6.00 -11.49 -8.97
C ASP A 700 -5.33 -10.83 -10.18
N GLN A 701 -5.24 -9.50 -10.17
CA GLN A 701 -4.57 -8.69 -11.18
C GLN A 701 -3.04 -8.63 -11.04
N GLY A 702 -2.47 -9.34 -10.07
CA GLY A 702 -1.01 -9.41 -9.88
C GLY A 702 -0.31 -10.05 -11.08
N PRO A 703 0.95 -9.68 -11.35
CA PRO A 703 1.69 -10.20 -12.51
C PRO A 703 1.88 -11.73 -12.40
N ILE A 704 1.95 -12.41 -13.55
CA ILE A 704 2.22 -13.87 -13.64
C ILE A 704 3.67 -14.23 -13.29
N GLY A 705 4.51 -13.25 -13.05
CA GLY A 705 5.91 -13.38 -12.63
C GLY A 705 6.61 -12.03 -12.54
N ARG A 706 7.69 -11.98 -11.78
CA ARG A 706 8.43 -10.73 -11.52
C ARG A 706 9.60 -10.49 -12.48
N THR A 707 9.94 -11.48 -13.32
CA THR A 707 11.10 -11.43 -14.20
C THR A 707 10.68 -11.54 -15.67
N PRO A 708 11.50 -11.05 -16.62
CA PRO A 708 11.25 -11.19 -18.05
C PRO A 708 11.18 -12.65 -18.55
N ARG A 709 11.66 -13.61 -17.73
CA ARG A 709 11.58 -15.06 -18.05
C ARG A 709 10.18 -15.64 -17.90
N SER A 710 9.36 -15.04 -17.07
CA SER A 710 7.96 -15.43 -16.95
C SER A 710 7.19 -14.86 -18.15
N ASN A 711 6.39 -15.69 -18.80
CA ASN A 711 5.58 -15.33 -19.95
C ASN A 711 4.32 -16.25 -20.04
N PRO A 712 3.36 -15.97 -20.90
CA PRO A 712 2.15 -16.79 -21.07
C PRO A 712 2.47 -18.27 -21.35
N ALA A 713 3.47 -18.56 -22.18
CA ALA A 713 3.83 -19.93 -22.52
C ALA A 713 4.35 -20.74 -21.34
N THR A 714 5.21 -20.12 -20.50
CA THR A 714 5.76 -20.80 -19.32
C THR A 714 4.73 -20.94 -18.21
N TYR A 715 3.90 -19.92 -17.99
CA TYR A 715 2.89 -19.94 -16.94
C TYR A 715 1.79 -20.98 -17.16
N THR A 716 1.32 -21.11 -18.40
CA THR A 716 0.30 -22.11 -18.77
C THR A 716 0.86 -23.51 -18.96
N GLY A 717 2.19 -23.69 -18.94
CA GLY A 717 2.84 -24.98 -19.14
C GLY A 717 2.90 -25.43 -20.60
N VAL A 718 2.35 -24.69 -21.55
CA VAL A 718 2.38 -25.05 -23.00
C VAL A 718 3.80 -25.11 -23.52
N PHE A 719 4.71 -24.32 -22.96
CA PHE A 719 6.13 -24.28 -23.36
C PHE A 719 6.83 -25.61 -23.16
N ASP A 720 6.47 -26.42 -22.18
CA ASP A 720 7.02 -27.74 -21.97
C ASP A 720 6.67 -28.70 -23.10
N HIS A 721 5.45 -28.60 -23.64
CA HIS A 721 5.03 -29.38 -24.82
C HIS A 721 5.76 -28.90 -26.07
N ILE A 722 5.91 -27.60 -26.27
CA ILE A 722 6.65 -27.02 -27.40
C ILE A 722 8.12 -27.49 -27.37
N ARG A 723 8.80 -27.42 -26.23
CA ARG A 723 10.19 -27.87 -26.10
C ARG A 723 10.37 -29.36 -26.43
N ARG A 724 9.44 -30.20 -25.98
CA ARG A 724 9.43 -31.63 -26.34
C ARG A 724 9.25 -31.85 -27.82
N LEU A 725 8.38 -31.08 -28.47
CA LEU A 725 8.16 -31.16 -29.91
C LEU A 725 9.44 -30.79 -30.69
N PHE A 726 10.11 -29.67 -30.31
CA PHE A 726 11.36 -29.26 -30.95
C PHE A 726 12.46 -30.31 -30.77
N ALA A 727 12.57 -30.95 -29.60
CA ALA A 727 13.53 -32.03 -29.36
C ALA A 727 13.25 -33.29 -30.20
N GLN A 728 12.03 -33.44 -30.74
CA GLN A 728 11.66 -34.57 -31.60
C GLN A 728 11.94 -34.32 -33.09
N THR A 729 12.29 -33.09 -33.47
CA THR A 729 12.65 -32.78 -34.86
C THR A 729 13.90 -33.55 -35.31
N THR A 730 14.00 -33.80 -36.63
CA THR A 730 15.14 -34.51 -37.18
C THR A 730 16.45 -33.81 -36.89
N GLU A 731 16.49 -32.49 -37.03
CA GLU A 731 17.68 -31.68 -36.75
C GLU A 731 18.14 -31.77 -35.28
N ALA A 732 17.18 -31.70 -34.34
CA ALA A 732 17.46 -31.82 -32.92
C ALA A 732 17.99 -33.20 -32.57
N LYS A 733 17.45 -34.27 -33.14
CA LYS A 733 17.89 -35.64 -32.92
C LYS A 733 19.29 -35.87 -33.46
N ILE A 734 19.62 -35.39 -34.67
CA ILE A 734 20.99 -35.48 -35.26
C ILE A 734 21.98 -34.78 -34.37
N ARG A 735 21.65 -33.65 -33.76
CA ARG A 735 22.54 -32.89 -32.85
C ARG A 735 22.50 -33.38 -31.41
N GLY A 736 21.70 -34.38 -31.07
CA GLY A 736 21.55 -34.91 -29.72
C GLY A 736 20.89 -33.94 -28.74
N TYR A 737 20.06 -33.00 -29.25
CA TYR A 737 19.44 -31.97 -28.42
C TYR A 737 18.24 -32.52 -27.66
N GLN A 738 18.28 -32.41 -26.34
CA GLN A 738 17.22 -32.77 -25.40
C GLN A 738 16.26 -31.57 -25.18
N PRO A 739 15.05 -31.76 -24.62
CA PRO A 739 14.11 -30.66 -24.33
C PRO A 739 14.70 -29.52 -23.48
N GLY A 740 15.71 -29.81 -22.65
CA GLY A 740 16.44 -28.82 -21.88
C GLY A 740 17.19 -27.79 -22.73
N ARG A 741 17.67 -28.19 -23.93
CA ARG A 741 18.34 -27.29 -24.88
C ARG A 741 17.45 -26.14 -25.33
N PHE A 742 16.16 -26.39 -25.45
CA PHE A 742 15.13 -25.41 -25.86
C PHE A 742 14.55 -24.62 -24.68
N SER A 743 15.20 -24.66 -23.49
CA SER A 743 14.83 -23.85 -22.35
C SER A 743 15.77 -22.63 -22.25
N PHE A 744 15.21 -21.43 -22.21
CA PHE A 744 15.97 -20.21 -21.96
C PHE A 744 16.39 -20.05 -20.48
N ASN A 745 15.96 -20.94 -19.58
CA ASN A 745 16.36 -20.95 -18.16
C ASN A 745 17.59 -21.83 -17.89
N ILE A 746 17.92 -22.73 -18.80
CA ILE A 746 18.99 -23.74 -18.62
C ILE A 746 20.20 -23.37 -19.48
N LYS A 747 21.40 -23.49 -18.92
CA LYS A 747 22.64 -23.31 -19.67
C LYS A 747 22.74 -24.27 -20.83
N GLY A 748 23.39 -23.81 -21.90
CA GLY A 748 23.69 -24.62 -23.09
C GLY A 748 22.88 -24.25 -24.32
N GLY A 749 21.55 -23.89 -24.17
CA GLY A 749 20.70 -23.44 -25.27
C GLY A 749 20.39 -21.98 -25.27
N ARG A 750 20.47 -21.34 -24.11
CA ARG A 750 20.17 -19.92 -23.93
C ARG A 750 21.31 -19.01 -24.38
N CYS A 751 21.01 -17.76 -24.65
CA CYS A 751 22.01 -16.71 -24.77
C CYS A 751 22.65 -16.47 -23.38
N GLU A 752 23.95 -16.63 -23.28
CA GLU A 752 24.65 -16.46 -21.99
C GLU A 752 24.85 -14.99 -21.63
N ALA A 753 24.87 -14.06 -22.61
CA ALA A 753 25.01 -12.63 -22.34
C ALA A 753 23.83 -12.05 -21.53
N CYS A 754 22.60 -12.38 -21.90
CA CYS A 754 21.39 -11.97 -21.16
C CYS A 754 20.87 -13.12 -20.25
N SER A 755 21.60 -14.22 -20.15
CA SER A 755 21.18 -15.40 -19.37
C SER A 755 19.76 -15.91 -19.72
N GLY A 756 19.29 -15.67 -20.95
CA GLY A 756 17.97 -16.09 -21.45
C GLY A 756 16.84 -15.08 -21.19
N ASP A 757 17.13 -13.90 -20.63
CA ASP A 757 16.13 -12.86 -20.41
C ASP A 757 15.68 -12.19 -21.73
N GLY A 758 16.54 -12.19 -22.77
CA GLY A 758 16.33 -11.47 -24.03
C GLY A 758 16.61 -9.97 -23.92
N THR A 759 16.64 -9.45 -22.72
CA THR A 759 16.92 -8.06 -22.38
C THR A 759 18.00 -7.95 -21.32
N ILE A 760 18.68 -6.80 -21.26
CA ILE A 760 19.61 -6.44 -20.21
C ILE A 760 18.96 -5.38 -19.34
N LYS A 761 18.90 -5.63 -18.05
CA LYS A 761 18.40 -4.68 -17.07
C LYS A 761 19.47 -3.66 -16.75
N ILE A 762 19.15 -2.40 -16.94
CA ILE A 762 19.99 -1.26 -16.52
C ILE A 762 19.34 -0.67 -15.26
N GLU A 763 20.01 -0.83 -14.12
CA GLU A 763 19.51 -0.31 -12.84
C GLU A 763 19.79 1.20 -12.76
N MET A 764 18.73 1.97 -12.57
CA MET A 764 18.77 3.42 -12.43
C MET A 764 18.54 3.78 -10.97
N GLN A 765 19.51 4.39 -10.29
CA GLN A 765 19.47 4.65 -8.84
C GLN A 765 18.25 5.48 -8.38
N PHE A 766 17.70 6.33 -9.22
CA PHE A 766 16.58 7.26 -8.89
C PHE A 766 15.40 7.19 -9.86
N LEU A 767 15.48 6.36 -10.90
CA LEU A 767 14.45 6.18 -11.93
C LEU A 767 14.05 4.70 -12.02
N PRO A 768 12.91 4.36 -12.62
CA PRO A 768 12.57 2.97 -12.91
C PRO A 768 13.64 2.29 -13.75
N ASP A 769 13.89 1.01 -13.47
CA ASP A 769 14.85 0.21 -14.22
C ASP A 769 14.48 0.16 -15.72
N VAL A 770 15.47 0.31 -16.58
CA VAL A 770 15.29 0.23 -18.03
C VAL A 770 15.73 -1.13 -18.53
N TYR A 771 14.90 -1.74 -19.39
CA TYR A 771 15.20 -3.01 -20.06
C TYR A 771 15.53 -2.78 -21.53
N VAL A 772 16.74 -3.07 -21.92
CA VAL A 772 17.24 -2.89 -23.31
C VAL A 772 17.37 -4.27 -23.97
N PRO A 773 16.97 -4.46 -25.26
CA PRO A 773 17.23 -5.70 -25.95
C PRO A 773 18.70 -6.13 -25.89
N CYS A 774 18.96 -7.41 -25.70
CA CYS A 774 20.33 -7.94 -25.66
C CYS A 774 20.98 -7.79 -27.03
N GLU A 775 22.14 -7.14 -27.09
CA GLU A 775 22.89 -6.88 -28.33
C GLU A 775 23.36 -8.16 -29.06
N ILE A 776 23.51 -9.28 -28.32
CA ILE A 776 23.99 -10.54 -28.91
C ILE A 776 22.85 -11.38 -29.50
N CYS A 777 21.72 -11.52 -28.78
CA CYS A 777 20.60 -12.33 -29.25
C CYS A 777 19.45 -11.49 -29.81
N HIS A 778 19.53 -10.17 -29.77
CA HIS A 778 18.48 -9.26 -30.28
C HIS A 778 17.06 -9.61 -29.78
N GLY A 779 16.94 -10.01 -28.52
CA GLY A 779 15.68 -10.44 -27.94
C GLY A 779 15.32 -11.91 -28.11
N ALA A 780 16.03 -12.67 -28.93
CA ALA A 780 15.71 -14.08 -29.25
C ALA A 780 15.89 -15.05 -28.06
N ARG A 781 16.59 -14.67 -26.99
CA ARG A 781 16.81 -15.45 -25.75
C ARG A 781 17.73 -16.67 -25.88
N TYR A 782 18.02 -17.15 -27.08
CA TYR A 782 18.77 -18.37 -27.37
C TYR A 782 20.07 -18.08 -28.09
N ASN A 783 20.98 -19.03 -28.04
CA ASN A 783 22.18 -19.00 -28.85
C ASN A 783 21.88 -19.42 -30.32
N THR A 784 22.78 -19.06 -31.21
CA THR A 784 22.65 -19.30 -32.66
C THR A 784 22.42 -20.77 -33.03
N ASP A 785 23.11 -21.69 -32.34
CA ASP A 785 22.97 -23.13 -32.61
C ASP A 785 21.59 -23.68 -32.31
N THR A 786 20.97 -23.21 -31.24
CA THR A 786 19.59 -23.60 -30.87
C THR A 786 18.56 -23.03 -31.84
N LEU A 787 18.82 -21.81 -32.35
CA LEU A 787 17.92 -21.15 -33.32
C LEU A 787 17.93 -21.81 -34.72
N GLN A 788 18.98 -22.59 -35.05
CA GLN A 788 19.03 -23.34 -36.31
C GLN A 788 18.05 -24.52 -36.38
N VAL A 789 17.52 -24.95 -35.23
CA VAL A 789 16.50 -26.04 -35.24
C VAL A 789 15.13 -25.49 -35.54
N HIS A 790 14.48 -26.01 -36.58
CA HIS A 790 13.21 -25.53 -37.04
C HIS A 790 12.11 -26.60 -36.97
N TYR A 791 10.90 -26.14 -36.66
CA TYR A 791 9.67 -26.91 -36.82
C TYR A 791 8.75 -26.17 -37.80
N LYS A 792 8.37 -26.80 -38.91
CA LYS A 792 7.62 -26.17 -40.02
C LYS A 792 8.22 -24.81 -40.43
N GLY A 793 9.54 -24.70 -40.50
CA GLY A 793 10.26 -23.50 -40.93
C GLY A 793 10.40 -22.39 -39.87
N LYS A 794 9.93 -22.61 -38.65
CA LYS A 794 10.02 -21.63 -37.55
C LYS A 794 10.98 -22.12 -36.45
N SER A 795 11.87 -21.28 -35.98
CA SER A 795 12.70 -21.50 -34.79
C SER A 795 11.89 -21.41 -33.49
N ILE A 796 12.47 -21.84 -32.39
CA ILE A 796 11.83 -21.71 -31.06
C ILE A 796 11.60 -20.24 -30.67
N ALA A 797 12.47 -19.32 -31.10
CA ALA A 797 12.29 -17.87 -30.86
C ALA A 797 11.14 -17.30 -31.70
N ASP A 798 11.02 -17.73 -32.98
CA ASP A 798 9.89 -17.33 -33.83
C ASP A 798 8.56 -17.76 -33.21
N VAL A 799 8.50 -18.99 -32.68
CA VAL A 799 7.30 -19.49 -31.97
C VAL A 799 6.97 -18.67 -30.73
N LEU A 800 7.96 -18.27 -29.95
CA LEU A 800 7.72 -17.39 -28.78
C LEU A 800 7.25 -15.99 -29.18
N ASN A 801 7.64 -15.52 -30.37
CA ASN A 801 7.24 -14.22 -30.89
C ASN A 801 5.87 -14.23 -31.58
N MET A 802 5.32 -15.42 -31.89
CA MET A 802 4.00 -15.51 -32.51
C MET A 802 2.90 -14.99 -31.59
N PRO A 803 1.88 -14.27 -32.13
CA PRO A 803 0.61 -14.10 -31.46
C PRO A 803 -0.01 -15.46 -31.10
N ILE A 804 -0.71 -15.53 -29.98
CA ILE A 804 -1.31 -16.80 -29.51
C ILE A 804 -2.32 -17.37 -30.51
N GLU A 805 -3.06 -16.52 -31.24
CA GLU A 805 -4.01 -16.99 -32.29
C GLU A 805 -3.27 -17.62 -33.45
N GLU A 806 -2.19 -17.02 -33.96
CA GLU A 806 -1.36 -17.62 -35.03
C GLU A 806 -0.71 -18.93 -34.55
N ALA A 807 -0.19 -18.93 -33.30
CA ALA A 807 0.36 -20.13 -32.72
C ALA A 807 -0.68 -21.25 -32.56
N ALA A 808 -1.96 -20.93 -32.26
CA ALA A 808 -3.03 -21.90 -32.16
C ALA A 808 -3.31 -22.56 -33.51
N GLU A 809 -3.30 -21.82 -34.61
CA GLU A 809 -3.42 -22.34 -35.98
C GLU A 809 -2.18 -23.15 -36.36
N PHE A 810 -0.98 -22.63 -36.08
CA PHE A 810 0.28 -23.31 -36.43
C PHE A 810 0.42 -24.67 -35.75
N PHE A 811 -0.03 -24.80 -34.51
CA PHE A 811 -0.02 -26.07 -33.76
C PHE A 811 -1.34 -26.86 -33.78
N GLU A 812 -2.29 -26.53 -34.65
CA GLU A 812 -3.53 -27.28 -34.78
C GLU A 812 -3.33 -28.81 -34.91
N PRO A 813 -2.32 -29.31 -35.67
CA PRO A 813 -2.04 -30.75 -35.77
C PRO A 813 -1.47 -31.37 -34.49
N VAL A 814 -1.17 -30.59 -33.45
CA VAL A 814 -0.57 -31.07 -32.19
C VAL A 814 -1.54 -30.84 -31.03
N PRO A 815 -2.47 -31.79 -30.75
CA PRO A 815 -3.58 -31.57 -29.81
C PRO A 815 -3.16 -31.13 -28.41
N ALA A 816 -1.99 -31.61 -27.93
CA ALA A 816 -1.47 -31.25 -26.60
C ALA A 816 -1.11 -29.76 -26.50
N ILE A 817 -0.60 -29.14 -27.57
CA ILE A 817 -0.28 -27.73 -27.65
C ILE A 817 -1.51 -26.90 -27.98
N HIS A 818 -2.24 -27.31 -29.01
CA HIS A 818 -3.42 -26.60 -29.54
C HIS A 818 -4.47 -26.36 -28.43
N ARG A 819 -4.75 -27.35 -27.58
CA ARG A 819 -5.70 -27.20 -26.47
C ARG A 819 -5.33 -26.06 -25.51
N HIS A 820 -4.04 -25.93 -25.16
CA HIS A 820 -3.58 -24.84 -24.31
C HIS A 820 -3.74 -23.48 -24.97
N LEU A 821 -3.34 -23.37 -26.24
CA LEU A 821 -3.42 -22.13 -27.00
C LEU A 821 -4.86 -21.71 -27.24
N LYS A 822 -5.75 -22.66 -27.58
CA LYS A 822 -7.18 -22.38 -27.73
C LYS A 822 -7.81 -21.79 -26.47
N THR A 823 -7.45 -22.31 -25.31
CA THR A 823 -7.96 -21.76 -24.05
C THR A 823 -7.53 -20.30 -23.86
N LEU A 824 -6.29 -19.94 -24.26
CA LEU A 824 -5.82 -18.55 -24.23
C LEU A 824 -6.57 -17.66 -25.23
N VAL A 825 -6.89 -18.18 -26.42
CA VAL A 825 -7.72 -17.46 -27.39
C VAL A 825 -9.14 -17.26 -26.86
N ASP A 826 -9.73 -18.31 -26.26
CA ASP A 826 -11.08 -18.26 -25.70
C ASP A 826 -11.25 -17.16 -24.59
N VAL A 827 -10.21 -16.88 -23.82
CA VAL A 827 -10.22 -15.79 -22.84
C VAL A 827 -9.87 -14.41 -23.45
N GLY A 828 -9.76 -14.32 -24.77
CA GLY A 828 -9.51 -13.05 -25.47
C GLY A 828 -8.04 -12.61 -25.47
N LEU A 829 -7.09 -13.54 -25.37
CA LEU A 829 -5.64 -13.24 -25.40
C LEU A 829 -4.98 -13.61 -26.73
N GLY A 830 -5.74 -13.80 -27.81
CA GLY A 830 -5.21 -14.20 -29.13
C GLY A 830 -4.11 -13.27 -29.63
N TYR A 831 -4.21 -11.98 -29.37
CA TYR A 831 -3.26 -10.96 -29.82
C TYR A 831 -1.95 -10.91 -29.04
N VAL A 832 -1.91 -11.46 -27.82
CA VAL A 832 -0.72 -11.46 -26.97
C VAL A 832 0.33 -12.41 -27.55
N ARG A 833 1.60 -12.03 -27.53
CA ARG A 833 2.68 -12.93 -27.97
C ARG A 833 2.96 -14.01 -26.95
N LEU A 834 3.23 -15.22 -27.39
CA LEU A 834 3.42 -16.39 -26.54
C LEU A 834 4.56 -16.22 -25.52
N GLY A 835 5.65 -15.58 -25.94
CA GLY A 835 6.84 -15.27 -25.12
C GLY A 835 6.85 -13.87 -24.53
N GLN A 836 5.75 -13.13 -24.55
CA GLN A 836 5.69 -11.76 -24.00
C GLN A 836 6.07 -11.73 -22.52
N PRO A 837 7.05 -10.91 -22.11
CA PRO A 837 7.50 -10.84 -20.73
C PRO A 837 6.37 -10.46 -19.76
N ALA A 838 6.27 -11.14 -18.62
CA ALA A 838 5.24 -10.88 -17.62
C ALA A 838 5.15 -9.40 -17.15
N PRO A 839 6.25 -8.64 -16.99
CA PRO A 839 6.18 -7.23 -16.62
C PRO A 839 5.55 -6.30 -17.67
N THR A 840 5.42 -6.76 -18.93
CA THR A 840 4.82 -5.99 -20.02
C THR A 840 3.33 -6.26 -20.19
N LEU A 841 2.79 -7.25 -19.50
CA LEU A 841 1.36 -7.57 -19.51
C LEU A 841 0.60 -6.57 -18.62
N SER A 842 -0.57 -6.15 -19.09
CA SER A 842 -1.51 -5.42 -18.23
C SER A 842 -2.06 -6.34 -17.12
N GLY A 843 -2.61 -5.74 -16.04
CA GLY A 843 -3.20 -6.50 -14.94
C GLY A 843 -4.32 -7.43 -15.41
N GLY A 844 -5.17 -6.97 -16.33
CA GLY A 844 -6.24 -7.78 -16.90
C GLY A 844 -5.73 -8.91 -17.81
N GLU A 845 -4.65 -8.70 -18.58
CA GLU A 845 -4.02 -9.77 -19.37
C GLU A 845 -3.40 -10.83 -18.45
N ALA A 846 -2.68 -10.44 -17.43
CA ALA A 846 -2.10 -11.35 -16.45
C ALA A 846 -3.19 -12.20 -15.76
N GLN A 847 -4.30 -11.58 -15.37
CA GLN A 847 -5.45 -12.26 -14.79
C GLN A 847 -6.07 -13.29 -15.74
N ARG A 848 -6.24 -12.94 -17.01
CA ARG A 848 -6.78 -13.87 -18.03
C ARG A 848 -5.82 -15.03 -18.33
N VAL A 849 -4.49 -14.82 -18.29
CA VAL A 849 -3.51 -15.91 -18.37
C VAL A 849 -3.67 -16.87 -17.20
N LYS A 850 -3.84 -16.36 -15.96
CA LYS A 850 -4.10 -17.20 -14.78
C LYS A 850 -5.38 -17.99 -14.94
N LEU A 851 -6.46 -17.35 -15.37
CA LEU A 851 -7.75 -18.00 -15.61
C LEU A 851 -7.62 -19.11 -16.67
N SER A 852 -6.92 -18.86 -17.79
CA SER A 852 -6.70 -19.86 -18.83
C SER A 852 -5.96 -21.09 -18.33
N SER A 853 -4.98 -20.91 -17.45
CA SER A 853 -4.24 -22.02 -16.82
C SER A 853 -5.14 -22.91 -15.96
N GLU A 854 -6.08 -22.33 -15.23
CA GLU A 854 -7.04 -23.09 -14.40
C GLU A 854 -8.09 -23.82 -15.27
N LEU A 855 -8.54 -23.20 -16.36
CA LEU A 855 -9.46 -23.85 -17.33
C LEU A 855 -8.90 -25.10 -17.99
N GLN A 856 -7.59 -25.22 -18.08
CA GLN A 856 -6.92 -26.40 -18.66
C GLN A 856 -6.92 -27.61 -17.72
N ARG A 857 -7.11 -27.38 -16.43
CA ARG A 857 -7.14 -28.42 -15.41
C ARG A 857 -8.50 -29.16 -15.43
N ARG A 858 -8.48 -30.43 -15.03
CA ARG A 858 -9.71 -31.21 -14.93
C ARG A 858 -10.58 -30.62 -13.80
N SER A 859 -11.79 -30.22 -14.16
CA SER A 859 -12.77 -29.71 -13.19
C SER A 859 -13.40 -30.88 -12.42
N THR A 860 -13.55 -30.68 -11.10
CA THR A 860 -14.26 -31.60 -10.21
C THR A 860 -15.72 -31.22 -10.01
N GLY A 861 -16.14 -30.01 -10.42
CA GLY A 861 -17.48 -29.45 -10.20
C GLY A 861 -17.68 -28.96 -8.76
N ARG A 862 -16.62 -28.90 -7.93
CA ARG A 862 -16.67 -28.44 -6.54
C ARG A 862 -15.60 -27.40 -6.26
N THR A 863 -15.13 -26.72 -7.28
CA THR A 863 -14.15 -25.64 -7.17
C THR A 863 -14.86 -24.29 -7.06
N ILE A 864 -14.38 -23.42 -6.17
CA ILE A 864 -14.79 -22.03 -6.10
C ILE A 864 -13.70 -21.14 -6.71
N TYR A 865 -14.08 -20.31 -7.66
CA TYR A 865 -13.22 -19.31 -8.29
C TYR A 865 -13.57 -17.93 -7.75
N VAL A 866 -12.57 -17.21 -7.29
CA VAL A 866 -12.69 -15.84 -6.80
C VAL A 866 -11.91 -14.94 -7.76
N LEU A 867 -12.61 -14.00 -8.40
CA LEU A 867 -12.03 -13.04 -9.34
C LEU A 867 -12.28 -11.62 -8.86
N ASP A 868 -11.24 -10.80 -8.87
CA ASP A 868 -11.31 -9.39 -8.47
C ASP A 868 -11.28 -8.51 -9.71
N GLU A 869 -12.39 -7.82 -10.00
CA GLU A 869 -12.60 -6.93 -11.14
C GLU A 869 -12.08 -7.49 -12.49
N PRO A 870 -12.57 -8.68 -12.94
CA PRO A 870 -12.02 -9.35 -14.10
C PRO A 870 -12.28 -8.64 -15.44
N THR A 871 -13.13 -7.61 -15.46
CA THR A 871 -13.44 -6.83 -16.67
C THR A 871 -12.57 -5.59 -16.83
N THR A 872 -11.64 -5.36 -15.91
CA THR A 872 -10.70 -4.23 -15.98
C THR A 872 -9.97 -4.20 -17.32
N GLY A 873 -10.02 -3.07 -18.02
CA GLY A 873 -9.35 -2.87 -19.32
C GLY A 873 -9.95 -3.63 -20.48
N LEU A 874 -11.18 -4.12 -20.36
CA LEU A 874 -11.85 -4.87 -21.39
C LEU A 874 -12.90 -4.05 -22.15
N HIS A 875 -12.83 -4.14 -23.48
CA HIS A 875 -13.92 -3.70 -24.34
C HIS A 875 -15.16 -4.60 -24.17
N PHE A 876 -16.36 -4.09 -24.47
CA PHE A 876 -17.64 -4.83 -24.38
C PHE A 876 -17.60 -6.21 -25.01
N ASP A 877 -16.98 -6.38 -26.19
CA ASP A 877 -16.86 -7.67 -26.86
C ASP A 877 -15.95 -8.66 -26.10
N ASP A 878 -14.88 -8.16 -25.48
CA ASP A 878 -13.99 -9.00 -24.67
C ASP A 878 -14.68 -9.42 -23.36
N ILE A 879 -15.54 -8.55 -22.78
CA ILE A 879 -16.40 -8.90 -21.65
C ILE A 879 -17.36 -10.01 -22.03
N ARG A 880 -18.00 -9.95 -23.21
CA ARG A 880 -18.90 -10.99 -23.71
C ARG A 880 -18.18 -12.35 -23.81
N LYS A 881 -16.96 -12.37 -24.34
CA LYS A 881 -16.13 -13.59 -24.42
C LYS A 881 -15.78 -14.13 -23.02
N LEU A 882 -15.35 -13.26 -22.11
CA LEU A 882 -15.04 -13.64 -20.73
C LEU A 882 -16.24 -14.24 -20.02
N LEU A 883 -17.43 -13.64 -20.15
CA LEU A 883 -18.67 -14.14 -19.56
C LEU A 883 -19.02 -15.52 -20.08
N GLY A 884 -18.81 -15.78 -21.40
CA GLY A 884 -18.97 -17.10 -21.98
C GLY A 884 -18.06 -18.16 -21.36
N VAL A 885 -16.82 -17.78 -21.00
CA VAL A 885 -15.86 -18.65 -20.30
C VAL A 885 -16.29 -18.91 -18.86
N LEU A 886 -16.66 -17.87 -18.11
CA LEU A 886 -17.12 -17.98 -16.74
C LEU A 886 -18.40 -18.81 -16.64
N GLY A 887 -19.34 -18.64 -17.61
CA GLY A 887 -20.54 -19.44 -17.73
C GLY A 887 -20.24 -20.94 -17.87
N ARG A 888 -19.30 -21.32 -18.73
CA ARG A 888 -18.86 -22.73 -18.90
C ARG A 888 -18.28 -23.32 -17.59
N LEU A 889 -17.57 -22.53 -16.79
CA LEU A 889 -17.07 -22.98 -15.47
C LEU A 889 -18.23 -23.33 -14.55
N VAL A 890 -19.25 -22.47 -14.48
CA VAL A 890 -20.42 -22.68 -13.63
C VAL A 890 -21.26 -23.84 -14.12
N ASP A 891 -21.43 -23.97 -15.45
CA ASP A 891 -22.14 -25.10 -16.06
C ASP A 891 -21.45 -26.45 -15.77
N GLY A 892 -20.12 -26.42 -15.54
CA GLY A 892 -19.35 -27.55 -15.04
C GLY A 892 -19.55 -27.86 -13.55
N GLY A 893 -20.48 -27.20 -12.86
CA GLY A 893 -20.82 -27.40 -11.43
C GLY A 893 -20.02 -26.52 -10.46
N ASN A 894 -19.06 -25.74 -10.94
CA ASN A 894 -18.23 -24.88 -10.08
C ASN A 894 -18.97 -23.62 -9.65
N THR A 895 -18.43 -22.94 -8.67
CA THR A 895 -18.91 -21.63 -8.21
C THR A 895 -17.95 -20.55 -8.68
N VAL A 896 -18.47 -19.48 -9.23
CA VAL A 896 -17.68 -18.31 -9.63
C VAL A 896 -18.16 -17.10 -8.84
N ILE A 897 -17.26 -16.46 -8.10
CA ILE A 897 -17.50 -15.20 -7.40
C ILE A 897 -16.68 -14.12 -8.10
N VAL A 898 -17.33 -13.06 -8.49
CA VAL A 898 -16.67 -11.87 -9.05
C VAL A 898 -16.95 -10.67 -8.17
N ILE A 899 -15.91 -9.89 -7.84
CA ILE A 899 -16.08 -8.54 -7.32
C ILE A 899 -16.19 -7.64 -8.55
N GLU A 900 -17.30 -6.94 -8.74
CA GLU A 900 -17.52 -6.19 -9.97
C GLU A 900 -18.36 -4.92 -9.80
N HIS A 901 -18.08 -3.99 -10.71
CA HIS A 901 -18.82 -2.75 -10.89
C HIS A 901 -19.48 -2.64 -12.27
N ASN A 902 -19.06 -3.46 -13.22
CA ASN A 902 -19.60 -3.47 -14.57
C ASN A 902 -21.02 -4.04 -14.59
N LEU A 903 -21.98 -3.22 -14.99
CA LEU A 903 -23.40 -3.58 -14.99
C LEU A 903 -23.72 -4.74 -15.95
N ASP A 904 -23.00 -4.87 -17.05
CA ASP A 904 -23.17 -5.96 -17.99
C ASP A 904 -22.82 -7.32 -17.37
N VAL A 905 -21.81 -7.36 -16.52
CA VAL A 905 -21.47 -8.55 -15.73
C VAL A 905 -22.51 -8.82 -14.66
N ILE A 906 -22.87 -7.78 -13.89
CA ILE A 906 -23.81 -7.91 -12.78
C ILE A 906 -25.17 -8.40 -13.26
N LYS A 907 -25.69 -7.86 -14.40
CA LYS A 907 -26.99 -8.30 -14.96
C LYS A 907 -26.98 -9.77 -15.43
N THR A 908 -25.80 -10.35 -15.73
CA THR A 908 -25.68 -11.75 -16.16
C THR A 908 -25.52 -12.72 -14.98
N ALA A 909 -25.24 -12.24 -13.77
CA ALA A 909 -25.02 -13.07 -12.57
C ALA A 909 -26.29 -13.81 -12.14
N ASP A 910 -26.14 -15.01 -11.58
CA ASP A 910 -27.24 -15.78 -11.00
C ASP A 910 -27.64 -15.23 -9.62
N TRP A 911 -26.67 -14.68 -8.91
CA TRP A 911 -26.84 -14.13 -7.57
C TRP A 911 -25.97 -12.87 -7.37
N VAL A 912 -26.53 -11.88 -6.69
CA VAL A 912 -25.83 -10.62 -6.38
C VAL A 912 -25.81 -10.43 -4.87
N ILE A 913 -24.67 -9.98 -4.36
CA ILE A 913 -24.48 -9.54 -2.97
C ILE A 913 -24.04 -8.09 -3.03
N ASP A 914 -24.92 -7.19 -2.58
CA ASP A 914 -24.67 -5.75 -2.63
C ASP A 914 -24.27 -5.20 -1.27
N LEU A 915 -23.08 -4.60 -1.17
CA LEU A 915 -22.53 -4.01 0.04
C LEU A 915 -22.58 -2.48 -0.01
N GLY A 916 -22.83 -1.89 1.16
CA GLY A 916 -22.92 -0.44 1.30
C GLY A 916 -23.33 0.00 2.70
N PRO A 917 -24.14 1.08 2.79
CA PRO A 917 -24.62 1.95 1.71
C PRO A 917 -23.53 2.86 1.11
N GLU A 918 -22.51 3.21 1.91
CA GLU A 918 -21.40 4.09 1.55
C GLU A 918 -20.04 3.38 1.67
N GLY A 919 -18.96 4.09 1.41
CA GLY A 919 -17.59 3.63 1.66
C GLY A 919 -17.11 3.90 3.10
N GLY A 920 -16.01 3.24 3.49
CA GLY A 920 -15.35 3.44 4.78
C GLY A 920 -16.24 3.11 5.99
N SER A 921 -16.16 3.91 7.04
CA SER A 921 -16.89 3.69 8.30
C SER A 921 -18.42 3.67 8.16
N ARG A 922 -18.95 4.31 7.12
CA ARG A 922 -20.39 4.33 6.81
C ARG A 922 -20.85 3.15 5.94
N GLY A 923 -19.92 2.30 5.50
CA GLY A 923 -20.17 1.10 4.73
C GLY A 923 -20.18 -0.18 5.57
N GLY A 924 -19.76 -1.27 4.95
CA GLY A 924 -19.52 -2.55 5.61
C GLY A 924 -20.77 -3.33 6.00
N ARG A 925 -21.91 -3.04 5.37
CA ARG A 925 -23.18 -3.76 5.56
C ARG A 925 -23.64 -4.43 4.28
N VAL A 926 -24.38 -5.51 4.39
CA VAL A 926 -25.09 -6.10 3.27
C VAL A 926 -26.41 -5.34 3.10
N ILE A 927 -26.57 -4.69 1.96
CA ILE A 927 -27.79 -3.93 1.62
C ILE A 927 -28.85 -4.87 1.09
N ALA A 928 -28.45 -5.75 0.15
CA ALA A 928 -29.38 -6.70 -0.45
C ALA A 928 -28.63 -7.93 -0.98
N THR A 929 -29.33 -9.06 -1.04
CA THR A 929 -28.89 -10.30 -1.71
C THR A 929 -30.02 -10.88 -2.51
N GLY A 930 -29.74 -11.39 -3.70
CA GLY A 930 -30.77 -11.96 -4.56
C GLY A 930 -30.37 -12.00 -6.02
N THR A 931 -31.34 -12.25 -6.90
CA THR A 931 -31.10 -12.13 -8.35
C THR A 931 -30.98 -10.66 -8.75
N PRO A 932 -30.34 -10.31 -9.88
CA PRO A 932 -30.27 -8.93 -10.35
C PRO A 932 -31.63 -8.22 -10.42
N GLU A 933 -32.71 -8.92 -10.80
CA GLU A 933 -34.06 -8.37 -10.85
C GLU A 933 -34.63 -8.06 -9.45
N GLN A 934 -34.20 -8.81 -8.44
CA GLN A 934 -34.59 -8.55 -7.04
C GLN A 934 -33.83 -7.33 -6.51
N ILE A 935 -32.53 -7.26 -6.78
CA ILE A 935 -31.68 -6.12 -6.38
C ILE A 935 -32.17 -4.82 -7.02
N ALA A 936 -32.59 -4.85 -8.29
CA ALA A 936 -33.12 -3.71 -9.03
C ALA A 936 -34.36 -3.07 -8.35
N LYS A 937 -35.03 -3.82 -7.47
CA LYS A 937 -36.23 -3.36 -6.75
C LYS A 937 -35.92 -2.79 -5.36
N VAL A 938 -34.66 -2.84 -4.90
CA VAL A 938 -34.25 -2.36 -3.59
C VAL A 938 -33.88 -0.88 -3.67
N PRO A 939 -34.64 0.04 -3.04
CA PRO A 939 -34.40 1.49 -3.17
C PRO A 939 -33.06 1.94 -2.61
N ASP A 940 -32.60 1.28 -1.55
CA ASP A 940 -31.37 1.63 -0.84
C ASP A 940 -30.09 1.09 -1.55
N SER A 941 -30.28 0.26 -2.59
CA SER A 941 -29.18 -0.26 -3.40
C SER A 941 -28.86 0.69 -4.55
N TYR A 942 -27.70 1.34 -4.49
CA TYR A 942 -27.24 2.14 -5.63
C TYR A 942 -27.04 1.28 -6.88
N THR A 943 -26.45 0.10 -6.73
CA THR A 943 -26.33 -0.87 -7.83
C THR A 943 -27.71 -1.23 -8.40
N GLY A 944 -28.70 -1.45 -7.53
CA GLY A 944 -30.08 -1.76 -7.94
C GLY A 944 -30.71 -0.64 -8.77
N GLN A 945 -30.47 0.62 -8.42
CA GLN A 945 -31.01 1.77 -9.17
C GLN A 945 -30.48 1.83 -10.61
N PHE A 946 -29.20 1.46 -10.83
CA PHE A 946 -28.62 1.39 -12.18
C PHE A 946 -29.08 0.13 -12.92
N LEU A 947 -29.15 -1.01 -12.24
CA LEU A 947 -29.64 -2.26 -12.82
C LEU A 947 -31.07 -2.18 -13.31
N ALA A 948 -31.94 -1.42 -12.64
CA ALA A 948 -33.35 -1.25 -13.02
C ALA A 948 -33.56 -0.74 -14.45
N ARG A 949 -32.52 -0.18 -15.08
CA ARG A 949 -32.54 0.28 -16.48
C ARG A 949 -32.16 -0.81 -17.46
N MET A 950 -31.63 -1.93 -16.99
CA MET A 950 -31.03 -2.97 -17.83
C MET A 950 -31.67 -4.36 -17.69
N VAL A 951 -32.47 -4.61 -16.60
CA VAL A 951 -33.11 -5.90 -16.28
C VAL A 951 -34.62 -5.77 -16.18
#